data_e0f71262334bbc15373113500cb856d9
#
_entry.id   e0f71262334bbc15373113500cb856d9
#
_cell.length_a   1.000
_cell.length_b   1.000
_cell.length_c   1.000
_cell.angle_alpha   90.00
_cell.angle_beta   90.00
_cell.angle_gamma   90.00
#
_symmetry.space_group_name_H-M   'P 1'
#
loop_
_entity.id
_entity.type
_entity.pdbx_description
1 polymer ?
#
loop_
_entity_poly.entity_id
_entity_poly.type
_entity_poly.pdbx_seq_one_letter_code
_entity_poly.pdbx_strand_id
1 'polypeptide(L)'
;MTGWMLIFLLMTARLSYGQISDTTPPQVRSLDISPRSIDVTSAGANVTVTMRVTDDLSGVKEFTPGVNWWISGVFTSPTGDQSASRFFVRVSGDSLDGIYTAVFPFPRFTDSGVWNFDIGAIQDNALNRVGVSTAALQGQGFATDLTVTSAPDNQAPQLTGISFSPAALDVSAADQPLTVTLATTDDVSGVELFRTFVEFVFTLRSPSGSQLRRIVNRELRLNSGTPLAGTWEATINFPQFSEPGLWRVTSVVLYDTVGNRTNLDAAALQALGVTTDLNVFSVPADTMPPQLVGFSFSPVFLDTSVGPQQLIVTAQISDDLAGVTFERDSPLFSTIFGAILVSPSGAQRIPNTYLFVPPFNLLSGGSPQNGVWQAVYVLPQFAEAGNWTVSLATKDRVRNTRSHSPSALNAGGFPSQFTVVRPSLEPDGIVSALGDTVMDSVFGVRASVEFPPGVLTTSTEVAIDVFSSPLSLPTPSGYTGAGTLFVNINLAPQPVFPLPSPGLTIVLPLGSPMASGDRIDLFRVSPATGTLVPALDTSGQPVVGMVDAGGVSATFVGVSRLSVVVGLLPATIQATIDVKPGSDPSPIQIKSRGSIPVVILSTANLDASLSVQRDTLTFGRAGDERSLAFCSGEEDVNGDERPDLICHFHTELTGFQTGDVEAVLKGRTIQNLKIQGSDRVRILSR
;
A
#
# COMPACT_ATOMS: atom_id res chain seq x y z
N MET A 1 -50.27 -53.52 -14.33
CA MET A 1 -50.27 -52.45 -13.34
C MET A 1 -48.82 -51.95 -13.20
N THR A 2 -48.53 -50.94 -13.98
CA THR A 2 -47.17 -50.35 -14.09
C THR A 2 -47.12 -49.09 -13.24
N GLY A 3 -46.33 -49.12 -12.15
CA GLY A 3 -46.09 -48.00 -11.28
C GLY A 3 -44.86 -47.22 -11.78
N TRP A 4 -45.05 -45.98 -12.21
CA TRP A 4 -44.02 -45.04 -12.56
C TRP A 4 -43.58 -44.33 -11.30
N MET A 5 -42.31 -44.53 -10.90
CA MET A 5 -41.64 -43.83 -9.79
C MET A 5 -41.00 -42.55 -10.37
N LEU A 6 -41.62 -41.43 -10.08
CA LEU A 6 -41.13 -40.08 -10.46
C LEU A 6 -39.98 -39.69 -9.51
N ILE A 7 -38.74 -39.77 -9.99
CA ILE A 7 -37.58 -39.24 -9.25
C ILE A 7 -37.60 -37.72 -9.47
N PHE A 8 -37.94 -36.95 -8.40
CA PHE A 8 -37.73 -35.53 -8.33
C PHE A 8 -36.21 -35.27 -8.12
N LEU A 9 -35.55 -34.89 -9.18
CA LEU A 9 -34.18 -34.36 -9.09
C LEU A 9 -34.32 -32.91 -8.55
N LEU A 10 -34.12 -32.77 -7.22
CA LEU A 10 -33.89 -31.44 -6.64
C LEU A 10 -32.50 -30.96 -7.14
N MET A 11 -32.50 -30.19 -8.21
CA MET A 11 -31.40 -29.29 -8.53
C MET A 11 -31.42 -28.20 -7.45
N THR A 12 -30.66 -28.38 -6.36
CA THR A 12 -30.23 -27.27 -5.52
C THR A 12 -29.30 -26.41 -6.39
N ALA A 13 -29.85 -25.34 -6.93
CA ALA A 13 -29.02 -24.26 -7.43
C ALA A 13 -28.17 -23.79 -6.24
N ARG A 14 -26.89 -24.19 -6.21
CA ARG A 14 -25.92 -23.57 -5.35
C ARG A 14 -25.83 -22.11 -5.80
N LEU A 15 -26.47 -21.23 -5.08
CA LEU A 15 -26.18 -19.82 -5.11
C LEU A 15 -24.70 -19.75 -4.67
N SER A 16 -23.83 -19.53 -5.65
CA SER A 16 -22.48 -19.09 -5.40
C SER A 16 -22.61 -17.74 -4.69
N TYR A 17 -22.62 -17.73 -3.38
CA TYR A 17 -22.41 -16.51 -2.61
C TYR A 17 -20.99 -16.07 -2.90
N GLY A 18 -20.87 -15.27 -3.96
CA GLY A 18 -19.65 -14.52 -4.24
C GLY A 18 -19.32 -13.70 -3.01
N GLN A 19 -18.07 -13.67 -2.70
CA GLN A 19 -17.46 -12.88 -1.67
C GLN A 19 -18.11 -11.50 -1.52
N ILE A 20 -18.40 -11.11 -0.27
CA ILE A 20 -18.94 -9.79 0.05
C ILE A 20 -17.79 -8.75 0.10
N SER A 21 -17.22 -8.44 -1.05
CA SER A 21 -16.53 -7.17 -1.31
C SER A 21 -17.47 -6.32 -2.11
N ASP A 22 -17.66 -5.10 -1.69
CA ASP A 22 -18.36 -4.12 -2.50
C ASP A 22 -17.37 -3.49 -3.50
N THR A 23 -17.62 -3.71 -4.77
CA THR A 23 -16.83 -3.16 -5.88
C THR A 23 -17.69 -2.36 -6.87
N THR A 24 -18.97 -2.22 -6.57
CA THR A 24 -19.95 -1.51 -7.41
C THR A 24 -20.23 -0.13 -6.83
N PRO A 25 -20.08 0.96 -7.60
CA PRO A 25 -20.44 2.28 -7.10
C PRO A 25 -21.95 2.50 -7.07
N PRO A 26 -22.44 3.43 -6.23
CA PRO A 26 -23.86 3.77 -6.13
C PRO A 26 -24.47 4.20 -7.48
N GLN A 27 -25.78 3.98 -7.62
CA GLN A 27 -26.54 4.26 -8.85
C GLN A 27 -27.65 5.27 -8.62
N VAL A 28 -27.78 6.25 -9.52
CA VAL A 28 -28.89 7.20 -9.53
C VAL A 28 -30.12 6.56 -10.16
N ARG A 29 -31.24 6.60 -9.45
CA ARG A 29 -32.52 6.01 -9.88
C ARG A 29 -33.58 7.04 -10.28
N SER A 30 -33.48 8.26 -9.75
CA SER A 30 -34.29 9.40 -10.17
C SER A 30 -33.55 10.70 -9.95
N LEU A 31 -33.87 11.72 -10.74
CA LEU A 31 -33.35 13.08 -10.62
C LEU A 31 -34.49 14.07 -10.88
N ASP A 32 -34.69 15.02 -9.98
CA ASP A 32 -35.60 16.15 -10.15
C ASP A 32 -34.91 17.47 -9.83
N ILE A 33 -35.15 18.46 -10.67
CA ILE A 33 -34.60 19.83 -10.52
C ILE A 33 -35.80 20.77 -10.44
N SER A 34 -35.93 21.50 -9.33
CA SER A 34 -37.09 22.36 -9.09
C SER A 34 -36.70 23.70 -8.44
N PRO A 35 -37.14 24.84 -9.01
CA PRO A 35 -37.76 25.02 -10.31
C PRO A 35 -36.77 24.77 -11.46
N ARG A 36 -37.30 24.50 -12.69
CA ARG A 36 -36.49 24.35 -13.92
C ARG A 36 -36.26 25.66 -14.67
N SER A 37 -36.83 26.76 -14.19
CA SER A 37 -36.60 28.10 -14.72
C SER A 37 -36.60 29.08 -13.57
N ILE A 38 -35.60 29.97 -13.55
CA ILE A 38 -35.43 31.02 -12.58
C ILE A 38 -35.11 32.37 -13.26
N ASP A 39 -35.50 33.46 -12.58
CA ASP A 39 -35.15 34.81 -12.98
C ASP A 39 -34.33 35.44 -11.86
N VAL A 40 -33.07 35.78 -12.15
CA VAL A 40 -32.11 36.36 -11.20
C VAL A 40 -31.69 37.79 -11.62
N THR A 41 -32.51 38.49 -12.44
CA THR A 41 -32.23 39.86 -12.86
C THR A 41 -32.23 40.87 -11.71
N SER A 42 -33.12 40.67 -10.73
CA SER A 42 -33.27 41.60 -9.59
C SER A 42 -32.70 41.07 -8.28
N ALA A 43 -32.78 39.78 -8.06
CA ALA A 43 -32.29 39.08 -6.84
C ALA A 43 -31.87 37.65 -7.15
N GLY A 44 -31.05 37.06 -6.29
CA GLY A 44 -30.67 35.66 -6.41
C GLY A 44 -31.88 34.71 -6.16
N ALA A 45 -31.82 33.49 -6.70
CA ALA A 45 -32.81 32.43 -6.54
C ALA A 45 -32.18 31.11 -6.10
N ASN A 46 -32.99 30.23 -5.51
CA ASN A 46 -32.57 28.89 -5.13
C ASN A 46 -33.20 27.84 -6.03
N VAL A 47 -32.43 26.83 -6.39
CA VAL A 47 -32.88 25.62 -7.10
C VAL A 47 -32.61 24.41 -6.22
N THR A 48 -33.62 23.59 -5.99
CA THR A 48 -33.48 22.34 -5.25
C THR A 48 -33.32 21.18 -6.23
N VAL A 49 -32.30 20.40 -6.03
CA VAL A 49 -32.11 19.13 -6.75
C VAL A 49 -32.39 17.99 -5.79
N THR A 50 -33.24 17.06 -6.21
CA THR A 50 -33.60 15.85 -5.44
C THR A 50 -33.26 14.62 -6.29
N MET A 51 -32.60 13.64 -5.71
CA MET A 51 -32.30 12.38 -6.39
C MET A 51 -32.51 11.19 -5.47
N ARG A 52 -32.93 10.07 -6.04
CA ARG A 52 -32.90 8.77 -5.39
C ARG A 52 -31.65 8.05 -5.82
N VAL A 53 -30.88 7.58 -4.83
CA VAL A 53 -29.64 6.84 -5.05
C VAL A 53 -29.74 5.50 -4.33
N THR A 54 -29.34 4.44 -5.02
CA THR A 54 -29.28 3.08 -4.46
C THR A 54 -27.85 2.57 -4.51
N ASP A 55 -27.56 1.71 -3.54
CA ASP A 55 -26.32 0.94 -3.48
C ASP A 55 -26.67 -0.52 -3.22
N ASP A 56 -25.81 -1.45 -3.67
CA ASP A 56 -26.12 -2.87 -3.59
C ASP A 56 -25.66 -3.56 -2.31
N LEU A 57 -24.67 -2.96 -1.59
CA LEU A 57 -24.09 -3.64 -0.43
C LEU A 57 -23.64 -2.71 0.72
N SER A 58 -22.64 -1.87 0.51
CA SER A 58 -22.05 -1.08 1.61
C SER A 58 -22.86 0.17 1.96
N GLY A 59 -23.70 0.60 1.06
CA GLY A 59 -24.53 1.78 1.19
C GLY A 59 -23.80 3.07 0.84
N VAL A 60 -24.56 4.06 0.38
CA VAL A 60 -24.08 5.39 0.02
C VAL A 60 -23.46 6.05 1.25
N LYS A 61 -22.25 6.60 1.10
CA LYS A 61 -21.54 7.31 2.15
C LYS A 61 -22.19 8.65 2.43
N GLU A 62 -22.58 8.86 3.68
CA GLU A 62 -23.34 10.04 4.05
C GLU A 62 -22.45 11.24 4.36
N PHE A 63 -23.03 12.43 4.20
CA PHE A 63 -22.41 13.66 4.62
C PHE A 63 -22.47 13.77 6.15
N THR A 64 -21.30 13.90 6.75
CA THR A 64 -21.16 14.27 8.17
C THR A 64 -20.62 15.70 8.23
N PRO A 65 -21.32 16.67 8.85
CA PRO A 65 -20.84 18.05 8.93
C PRO A 65 -19.41 18.14 9.46
N GLY A 66 -18.52 18.76 8.67
CA GLY A 66 -17.11 18.95 9.01
C GLY A 66 -16.16 17.83 8.58
N VAL A 67 -16.65 16.72 8.03
CA VAL A 67 -15.79 15.54 7.73
C VAL A 67 -15.86 15.02 6.29
N ASN A 68 -16.99 15.12 5.56
CA ASN A 68 -17.11 14.39 4.29
C ASN A 68 -17.91 15.11 3.19
N TRP A 69 -17.36 15.06 1.96
CA TRP A 69 -17.89 15.66 0.73
C TRP A 69 -18.16 14.57 -0.33
N TRP A 70 -19.05 13.60 -0.03
CA TRP A 70 -19.13 12.34 -0.77
C TRP A 70 -20.18 12.31 -1.89
N ILE A 71 -21.18 13.21 -1.83
CA ILE A 71 -22.18 13.33 -2.85
C ILE A 71 -22.22 14.78 -3.29
N SER A 72 -21.76 15.06 -4.51
CA SER A 72 -21.71 16.41 -5.07
C SER A 72 -22.41 16.51 -6.42
N GLY A 73 -23.09 17.61 -6.63
CA GLY A 73 -23.65 17.99 -7.94
C GLY A 73 -23.14 19.36 -8.36
N VAL A 74 -23.11 19.57 -9.65
CA VAL A 74 -22.59 20.79 -10.27
C VAL A 74 -23.52 21.20 -11.40
N PHE A 75 -23.98 22.45 -11.39
CA PHE A 75 -24.52 23.11 -12.56
C PHE A 75 -23.39 23.87 -13.27
N THR A 76 -23.29 23.73 -14.58
CA THR A 76 -22.35 24.44 -15.42
C THR A 76 -23.11 25.37 -16.36
N SER A 77 -22.65 26.62 -16.49
CA SER A 77 -23.26 27.66 -17.31
C SER A 77 -23.15 27.35 -18.81
N PRO A 78 -23.96 28.02 -19.67
CA PRO A 78 -23.86 27.85 -21.12
C PRO A 78 -22.48 28.20 -21.70
N THR A 79 -21.77 29.17 -21.11
CA THR A 79 -20.41 29.53 -21.51
C THR A 79 -19.35 28.56 -21.00
N GLY A 80 -19.64 27.79 -19.94
CA GLY A 80 -18.68 26.97 -19.21
C GLY A 80 -17.86 27.71 -18.17
N ASP A 81 -17.97 29.03 -18.08
CA ASP A 81 -17.13 29.87 -17.19
C ASP A 81 -17.64 29.89 -15.75
N GLN A 82 -18.95 29.78 -15.56
CA GLN A 82 -19.58 29.78 -14.25
C GLN A 82 -20.05 28.40 -13.83
N SER A 83 -19.98 28.09 -12.56
CA SER A 83 -20.48 26.84 -11.99
C SER A 83 -21.09 27.03 -10.60
N ALA A 84 -22.14 26.26 -10.30
CA ALA A 84 -22.73 26.18 -8.97
C ALA A 84 -22.63 24.75 -8.46
N SER A 85 -21.90 24.53 -7.36
CA SER A 85 -21.64 23.20 -6.80
C SER A 85 -22.19 23.10 -5.39
N ARG A 86 -22.84 21.94 -5.07
CA ARG A 86 -23.35 21.66 -3.74
C ARG A 86 -23.20 20.18 -3.39
N PHE A 87 -23.22 19.94 -2.08
CA PHE A 87 -23.26 18.59 -1.51
C PHE A 87 -24.67 18.24 -1.12
N PHE A 88 -25.01 16.96 -1.29
CA PHE A 88 -26.32 16.43 -1.00
C PHE A 88 -26.38 15.86 0.42
N VAL A 89 -27.54 15.98 1.04
CA VAL A 89 -27.90 15.35 2.31
C VAL A 89 -29.09 14.43 2.11
N ARG A 90 -29.07 13.27 2.79
CA ARG A 90 -30.19 12.34 2.78
C ARG A 90 -31.34 12.92 3.60
N VAL A 91 -32.53 12.89 3.03
CA VAL A 91 -33.75 13.39 3.65
C VAL A 91 -34.74 12.28 3.97
N SER A 92 -34.65 11.11 3.33
CA SER A 92 -35.47 9.93 3.63
C SER A 92 -34.83 8.65 3.08
N GLY A 93 -35.38 7.48 3.50
CA GLY A 93 -34.82 6.18 3.17
C GLY A 93 -33.60 5.83 4.04
N ASP A 94 -32.74 4.93 3.55
CA ASP A 94 -31.50 4.53 4.21
C ASP A 94 -30.28 4.66 3.28
N SER A 95 -29.13 4.13 3.65
CA SER A 95 -27.92 4.24 2.83
C SER A 95 -27.94 3.32 1.59
N LEU A 96 -28.75 2.26 1.58
CA LEU A 96 -28.89 1.36 0.43
C LEU A 96 -29.94 1.88 -0.57
N ASP A 97 -30.95 2.63 -0.11
CA ASP A 97 -31.99 3.23 -0.93
C ASP A 97 -32.48 4.54 -0.30
N GLY A 98 -31.87 5.64 -0.67
CA GLY A 98 -32.09 6.94 -0.06
C GLY A 98 -32.51 8.03 -1.05
N ILE A 99 -33.26 9.02 -0.51
CA ILE A 99 -33.56 10.29 -1.19
C ILE A 99 -32.61 11.35 -0.66
N TYR A 100 -31.92 11.99 -1.57
CA TYR A 100 -30.90 13.02 -1.28
C TYR A 100 -31.29 14.36 -1.89
N THR A 101 -31.10 15.45 -1.19
CA THR A 101 -31.39 16.80 -1.67
C THR A 101 -30.22 17.74 -1.48
N ALA A 102 -30.13 18.74 -2.40
CA ALA A 102 -29.23 19.87 -2.27
C ALA A 102 -29.90 21.15 -2.79
N VAL A 103 -29.62 22.28 -2.15
CA VAL A 103 -30.11 23.59 -2.56
C VAL A 103 -28.96 24.38 -3.20
N PHE A 104 -29.12 24.75 -4.45
CA PHE A 104 -28.16 25.52 -5.23
C PHE A 104 -28.61 26.99 -5.28
N PRO A 105 -27.90 27.92 -4.64
CA PRO A 105 -28.15 29.32 -4.80
C PRO A 105 -27.55 29.82 -6.11
N PHE A 106 -28.35 30.55 -6.87
CA PHE A 106 -27.93 31.29 -8.05
C PHE A 106 -27.98 32.78 -7.69
N PRO A 107 -26.83 33.48 -7.59
CA PRO A 107 -26.80 34.87 -7.27
C PRO A 107 -27.30 35.74 -8.44
N ARG A 108 -27.58 36.99 -8.16
CA ARG A 108 -27.78 37.99 -9.17
C ARG A 108 -26.54 38.06 -10.07
N PHE A 109 -26.71 38.41 -11.34
CA PHE A 109 -25.67 38.48 -12.37
C PHE A 109 -25.10 37.14 -12.87
N THR A 110 -25.68 36.05 -12.47
CA THR A 110 -25.34 34.71 -13.00
C THR A 110 -25.59 34.64 -14.50
N ASP A 111 -24.82 33.86 -15.26
CA ASP A 111 -24.97 33.64 -16.71
C ASP A 111 -26.42 33.32 -17.10
N SER A 112 -26.90 33.95 -18.16
CA SER A 112 -28.22 33.71 -18.73
C SER A 112 -28.18 32.60 -19.75
N GLY A 113 -29.21 31.72 -19.75
CA GLY A 113 -29.35 30.62 -20.70
C GLY A 113 -29.59 29.28 -20.02
N VAL A 114 -29.29 28.17 -20.73
CA VAL A 114 -29.49 26.83 -20.22
C VAL A 114 -28.27 26.31 -19.51
N TRP A 115 -28.40 26.08 -18.21
CA TRP A 115 -27.40 25.45 -17.38
C TRP A 115 -27.61 23.94 -17.35
N ASN A 116 -26.52 23.16 -17.36
CA ASN A 116 -26.55 21.71 -17.35
C ASN A 116 -26.06 21.16 -16.00
N PHE A 117 -26.74 20.12 -15.53
CA PHE A 117 -26.43 19.48 -14.27
C PHE A 117 -25.62 18.20 -14.46
N ASP A 118 -24.53 18.09 -13.71
CA ASP A 118 -23.68 16.89 -13.56
C ASP A 118 -23.68 16.43 -12.11
N ILE A 119 -23.46 15.13 -11.92
CA ILE A 119 -23.08 14.57 -10.62
C ILE A 119 -21.56 14.46 -10.59
N GLY A 120 -20.90 15.29 -9.80
CA GLY A 120 -19.45 15.32 -9.68
C GLY A 120 -18.90 14.09 -9.00
N ALA A 121 -19.61 13.58 -7.99
CA ALA A 121 -19.29 12.32 -7.32
C ALA A 121 -20.47 11.79 -6.53
N ILE A 122 -20.60 10.47 -6.48
CA ILE A 122 -21.29 9.70 -5.44
C ILE A 122 -20.34 8.61 -4.98
N GLN A 123 -20.26 8.38 -3.67
CA GLN A 123 -19.40 7.36 -3.10
C GLN A 123 -20.15 6.52 -2.09
N ASP A 124 -19.83 5.20 -2.05
CA ASP A 124 -20.32 4.28 -1.03
C ASP A 124 -19.38 4.21 0.19
N ASN A 125 -19.77 3.41 1.18
CA ASN A 125 -18.97 3.20 2.38
C ASN A 125 -17.74 2.32 2.15
N ALA A 126 -17.71 1.49 1.08
CA ALA A 126 -16.55 0.72 0.66
C ALA A 126 -15.56 1.53 -0.21
N LEU A 127 -15.85 2.82 -0.46
CA LEU A 127 -15.04 3.80 -1.20
C LEU A 127 -15.11 3.67 -2.74
N ASN A 128 -16.05 2.90 -3.30
CA ASN A 128 -16.29 2.95 -4.74
C ASN A 128 -16.93 4.29 -5.09
N ARG A 129 -16.46 4.92 -6.15
CA ARG A 129 -16.86 6.28 -6.53
C ARG A 129 -17.23 6.35 -7.99
N VAL A 130 -18.31 7.09 -8.29
CA VAL A 130 -18.76 7.40 -9.65
C VAL A 130 -19.09 8.88 -9.76
N GLY A 131 -18.72 9.47 -10.90
CA GLY A 131 -19.29 10.73 -11.40
C GLY A 131 -20.20 10.42 -12.59
N VAL A 132 -21.28 11.17 -12.73
CA VAL A 132 -22.23 10.95 -13.83
C VAL A 132 -22.41 12.26 -14.59
N SER A 133 -21.93 12.28 -15.83
CA SER A 133 -22.02 13.47 -16.69
C SER A 133 -23.45 13.78 -17.12
N THR A 134 -23.71 15.04 -17.50
CA THR A 134 -24.97 15.48 -18.12
C THR A 134 -25.43 14.51 -19.21
N ALA A 135 -24.54 14.14 -20.14
CA ALA A 135 -24.89 13.24 -21.25
C ALA A 135 -25.30 11.84 -20.76
N ALA A 136 -24.63 11.32 -19.73
CA ALA A 136 -24.96 10.02 -19.14
C ALA A 136 -26.30 10.07 -18.39
N LEU A 137 -26.60 11.14 -17.67
CA LEU A 137 -27.90 11.36 -17.02
C LEU A 137 -29.03 11.45 -18.04
N GLN A 138 -28.84 12.22 -19.12
CA GLN A 138 -29.80 12.34 -20.22
C GLN A 138 -30.01 11.00 -20.93
N GLY A 139 -28.97 10.22 -21.14
CA GLY A 139 -29.04 8.87 -21.68
C GLY A 139 -29.86 7.90 -20.82
N GLN A 140 -29.97 8.17 -19.51
CA GLN A 140 -30.85 7.45 -18.58
C GLN A 140 -32.28 8.03 -18.53
N GLY A 141 -32.58 9.07 -19.32
CA GLY A 141 -33.89 9.70 -19.38
C GLY A 141 -34.12 10.79 -18.35
N PHE A 142 -33.08 11.25 -17.61
CA PHE A 142 -33.21 12.34 -16.66
C PHE A 142 -33.07 13.69 -17.35
N ALA A 143 -33.93 14.64 -16.99
CA ALA A 143 -33.80 16.02 -17.46
C ALA A 143 -32.81 16.77 -16.54
N THR A 144 -31.77 17.37 -17.13
CA THR A 144 -30.63 17.96 -16.46
C THR A 144 -30.53 19.49 -16.62
N ASP A 145 -31.43 20.06 -17.41
CA ASP A 145 -31.43 21.47 -17.80
C ASP A 145 -32.16 22.37 -16.79
N LEU A 146 -31.59 23.54 -16.57
CA LEU A 146 -32.15 24.65 -15.82
C LEU A 146 -32.04 25.92 -16.68
N THR A 147 -33.16 26.60 -16.94
CA THR A 147 -33.17 27.87 -17.64
C THR A 147 -33.00 29.03 -16.67
N VAL A 148 -31.98 29.85 -16.89
CA VAL A 148 -31.67 31.08 -16.07
C VAL A 148 -31.90 32.31 -16.94
N THR A 149 -32.69 33.26 -16.44
CA THR A 149 -32.83 34.60 -16.98
C THR A 149 -32.06 35.58 -16.08
N SER A 150 -31.17 36.36 -16.64
CA SER A 150 -30.29 37.30 -15.89
C SER A 150 -29.86 38.47 -16.77
N ALA A 151 -29.35 39.52 -16.11
CA ALA A 151 -28.42 40.52 -16.70
C ALA A 151 -27.01 40.09 -16.24
N PRO A 152 -26.29 39.29 -17.02
CA PRO A 152 -25.13 38.56 -16.53
C PRO A 152 -23.89 39.45 -16.38
N ASP A 153 -23.04 39.09 -15.42
CA ASP A 153 -21.65 39.51 -15.37
C ASP A 153 -20.81 38.48 -16.11
N ASN A 154 -20.17 38.87 -17.19
CA ASN A 154 -19.36 38.01 -18.05
C ASN A 154 -17.88 38.42 -18.04
N GLN A 155 -17.49 39.32 -17.13
CA GLN A 155 -16.10 39.73 -16.98
C GLN A 155 -15.50 39.13 -15.72
N ALA A 156 -14.31 38.57 -15.86
CA ALA A 156 -13.58 38.03 -14.71
C ALA A 156 -12.82 39.17 -13.98
N PRO A 157 -12.59 39.04 -12.67
CA PRO A 157 -11.85 40.03 -11.88
C PRO A 157 -10.44 40.27 -12.42
N GLN A 158 -9.93 41.47 -12.26
CA GLN A 158 -8.58 41.84 -12.66
C GLN A 158 -7.67 42.07 -11.47
N LEU A 159 -6.44 41.57 -11.56
CA LEU A 159 -5.34 41.86 -10.64
C LEU A 159 -4.67 43.16 -11.06
N THR A 160 -4.62 44.16 -10.18
CA THR A 160 -3.98 45.46 -10.44
C THR A 160 -2.67 45.64 -9.69
N GLY A 161 -2.39 44.82 -8.67
CA GLY A 161 -1.15 44.90 -7.92
C GLY A 161 -0.91 43.76 -6.96
N ILE A 162 0.37 43.53 -6.67
CA ILE A 162 0.85 42.64 -5.61
C ILE A 162 1.88 43.39 -4.79
N SER A 163 1.83 43.26 -3.47
CA SER A 163 2.88 43.76 -2.59
C SER A 163 3.15 42.81 -1.42
N PHE A 164 4.37 42.92 -0.90
CA PHE A 164 4.87 42.13 0.22
C PHE A 164 5.29 43.03 1.38
N SER A 165 4.93 42.64 2.59
CA SER A 165 5.39 43.31 3.81
C SER A 165 5.86 42.26 4.84
N PRO A 166 7.17 42.25 5.18
CA PRO A 166 8.25 43.09 4.63
C PRO A 166 8.59 42.70 3.17
N ALA A 167 9.28 43.60 2.46
CA ALA A 167 9.72 43.44 1.06
C ALA A 167 10.89 42.43 0.92
N ALA A 168 11.54 42.08 2.02
CA ALA A 168 12.56 41.03 2.11
C ALA A 168 12.48 40.38 3.47
N LEU A 169 12.84 39.06 3.54
CA LEU A 169 12.79 38.27 4.75
C LEU A 169 14.17 37.72 5.09
N ASP A 170 14.51 37.72 6.39
CA ASP A 170 15.62 36.90 6.91
C ASP A 170 15.08 35.84 7.83
N VAL A 171 15.15 34.57 7.37
CA VAL A 171 14.67 33.40 8.06
C VAL A 171 15.81 32.52 8.62
N SER A 172 17.00 33.11 8.82
CA SER A 172 18.16 32.41 9.38
C SER A 172 17.94 31.98 10.82
N ALA A 173 17.34 32.86 11.64
CA ALA A 173 17.24 32.65 13.09
C ALA A 173 15.87 32.12 13.56
N ALA A 174 14.80 32.43 12.85
CA ALA A 174 13.42 32.04 13.19
C ALA A 174 12.48 32.14 12.00
N ASP A 175 11.29 31.53 12.15
CA ASP A 175 10.16 31.74 11.26
C ASP A 175 9.79 33.23 11.17
N GLN A 176 9.41 33.72 9.97
CA GLN A 176 9.05 35.11 9.75
C GLN A 176 7.66 35.21 9.10
N PRO A 177 6.78 36.10 9.60
CA PRO A 177 5.53 36.39 8.93
C PRO A 177 5.74 37.25 7.68
N LEU A 178 5.02 36.92 6.62
CA LEU A 178 4.92 37.71 5.38
C LEU A 178 3.46 38.06 5.14
N THR A 179 3.14 39.35 5.08
CA THR A 179 1.83 39.80 4.62
C THR A 179 1.88 40.00 3.10
N VAL A 180 0.96 39.32 2.42
CA VAL A 180 0.73 39.42 0.98
C VAL A 180 -0.52 40.24 0.75
N THR A 181 -0.43 41.32 -0.05
CA THR A 181 -1.56 42.17 -0.42
C THR A 181 -1.80 42.06 -1.91
N LEU A 182 -3.04 41.75 -2.32
CA LEU A 182 -3.52 41.73 -3.69
C LEU A 182 -4.46 42.89 -3.91
N ALA A 183 -4.17 43.77 -4.87
CA ALA A 183 -5.09 44.82 -5.32
C ALA A 183 -5.88 44.29 -6.53
N THR A 184 -7.20 44.43 -6.49
CA THR A 184 -8.09 43.86 -7.51
C THR A 184 -9.21 44.86 -7.89
N THR A 185 -9.72 44.67 -9.10
CA THR A 185 -10.95 45.33 -9.58
C THR A 185 -11.88 44.32 -10.24
N ASP A 186 -13.16 44.67 -10.21
CA ASP A 186 -14.24 43.96 -10.89
C ASP A 186 -15.27 44.99 -11.37
N ASP A 187 -16.01 44.66 -12.44
CA ASP A 187 -16.89 45.69 -13.04
C ASP A 187 -18.33 45.64 -12.50
N VAL A 188 -18.84 44.44 -12.10
CA VAL A 188 -20.26 44.26 -11.76
C VAL A 188 -20.51 43.50 -10.48
N SER A 189 -20.08 42.24 -10.41
CA SER A 189 -20.48 41.36 -9.31
C SER A 189 -19.57 41.42 -8.09
N GLY A 190 -18.34 41.84 -8.28
CA GLY A 190 -17.33 42.03 -7.25
C GLY A 190 -16.52 40.78 -6.96
N VAL A 191 -15.25 40.95 -6.59
CA VAL A 191 -14.34 39.87 -6.20
C VAL A 191 -14.87 39.15 -4.98
N GLU A 192 -14.99 37.83 -5.07
CA GLU A 192 -15.32 36.95 -3.96
C GLU A 192 -14.31 35.82 -3.83
N LEU A 193 -13.61 35.79 -2.70
CA LEU A 193 -12.65 34.72 -2.41
C LEU A 193 -13.20 33.67 -1.45
N PHE A 194 -14.44 33.82 -0.94
CA PHE A 194 -15.09 32.92 -0.01
C PHE A 194 -16.04 31.95 -0.72
N ARG A 195 -15.47 30.95 -1.41
CA ARG A 195 -16.25 29.97 -2.18
C ARG A 195 -16.46 28.66 -1.45
N THR A 196 -17.39 27.85 -1.97
CA THR A 196 -17.71 26.52 -1.43
C THR A 196 -16.49 25.60 -1.38
N PHE A 197 -15.64 25.65 -2.41
CA PHE A 197 -14.39 24.90 -2.45
C PHE A 197 -13.21 25.75 -2.02
N VAL A 198 -12.27 25.11 -1.33
CA VAL A 198 -10.98 25.72 -0.97
C VAL A 198 -10.05 25.60 -2.15
N GLU A 199 -9.51 26.70 -2.63
CA GLU A 199 -8.57 26.75 -3.75
C GLU A 199 -7.32 27.56 -3.41
N PHE A 200 -6.21 27.22 -4.05
CA PHE A 200 -4.98 27.99 -3.95
C PHE A 200 -5.12 29.22 -4.87
N VAL A 201 -5.28 30.38 -4.26
CA VAL A 201 -5.41 31.67 -5.01
C VAL A 201 -4.07 32.33 -5.22
N PHE A 202 -3.03 31.94 -4.52
CA PHE A 202 -1.70 32.52 -4.65
C PHE A 202 -0.63 31.46 -4.42
N THR A 203 0.39 31.42 -5.28
CA THR A 203 1.53 30.50 -5.15
C THR A 203 2.85 31.26 -5.37
N LEU A 204 3.72 31.19 -4.38
CA LEU A 204 5.08 31.69 -4.38
C LEU A 204 6.06 30.51 -4.36
N ARG A 205 7.06 30.52 -5.27
CA ARG A 205 8.06 29.44 -5.39
C ARG A 205 9.46 29.95 -5.13
N SER A 206 10.27 29.06 -4.54
CA SER A 206 11.70 29.26 -4.33
C SER A 206 12.50 29.31 -5.65
N PRO A 207 13.77 29.77 -5.63
CA PRO A 207 14.62 29.81 -6.82
C PRO A 207 14.78 28.47 -7.54
N SER A 208 14.92 27.35 -6.78
CA SER A 208 14.98 26.01 -7.35
C SER A 208 13.62 25.51 -7.84
N GLY A 209 12.52 26.10 -7.37
CA GLY A 209 11.16 25.62 -7.58
C GLY A 209 10.74 24.47 -6.64
N SER A 210 11.64 23.99 -5.78
CA SER A 210 11.40 22.86 -4.87
C SER A 210 10.49 23.22 -3.71
N GLN A 211 10.69 24.42 -3.13
CA GLN A 211 9.87 24.92 -2.03
C GLN A 211 8.78 25.84 -2.55
N LEU A 212 7.64 25.82 -1.89
CA LEU A 212 6.51 26.66 -2.26
C LEU A 212 5.74 27.17 -1.03
N ARG A 213 5.13 28.37 -1.18
CA ARG A 213 4.17 28.93 -0.23
C ARG A 213 2.89 29.24 -0.98
N ARG A 214 1.76 28.94 -0.34
CA ARG A 214 0.43 29.09 -0.94
C ARG A 214 -0.50 29.80 0.02
N ILE A 215 -1.41 30.55 -0.55
CA ILE A 215 -2.54 31.15 0.14
C ILE A 215 -3.80 30.54 -0.47
N VAL A 216 -4.71 30.09 0.38
CA VAL A 216 -6.03 29.64 -0.07
C VAL A 216 -7.03 30.80 0.00
N ASN A 217 -8.07 30.70 -0.81
CA ASN A 217 -9.10 31.72 -0.93
C ASN A 217 -9.69 32.18 0.41
N ARG A 218 -9.83 31.29 1.37
CA ARG A 218 -10.41 31.58 2.70
C ARG A 218 -9.44 32.26 3.68
N GLU A 219 -8.17 32.39 3.35
CA GLU A 219 -7.16 33.09 4.16
C GLU A 219 -7.08 34.56 3.82
N LEU A 220 -7.44 34.96 2.58
CA LEU A 220 -7.50 36.35 2.16
C LEU A 220 -8.71 37.06 2.78
N ARG A 221 -8.50 38.31 3.19
CA ARG A 221 -9.52 39.19 3.74
C ARG A 221 -9.47 40.54 3.02
N LEU A 222 -10.66 41.08 2.73
CA LEU A 222 -10.74 42.46 2.24
C LEU A 222 -10.24 43.40 3.35
N ASN A 223 -9.14 44.10 3.08
CA ASN A 223 -8.49 45.03 4.00
C ASN A 223 -8.96 46.45 3.79
N SER A 224 -9.11 46.90 2.53
CA SER A 224 -9.60 48.21 2.21
C SER A 224 -10.35 48.24 0.88
N GLY A 225 -11.17 49.28 0.66
CA GLY A 225 -11.99 49.43 -0.53
C GLY A 225 -13.27 48.61 -0.50
N THR A 226 -13.69 48.13 -1.66
CA THR A 226 -14.93 47.32 -1.85
C THR A 226 -14.59 46.09 -2.70
N PRO A 227 -15.51 45.12 -2.79
CA PRO A 227 -15.32 43.97 -3.72
C PRO A 227 -15.14 44.39 -5.19
N LEU A 228 -15.65 45.56 -5.60
CA LEU A 228 -15.47 46.06 -6.96
C LEU A 228 -14.10 46.75 -7.18
N ALA A 229 -13.49 47.28 -6.11
CA ALA A 229 -12.14 47.88 -6.16
C ALA A 229 -11.56 47.87 -4.75
N GLY A 230 -10.68 46.95 -4.46
CA GLY A 230 -10.17 46.75 -3.10
C GLY A 230 -8.83 46.06 -3.01
N THR A 231 -8.33 46.03 -1.78
CA THR A 231 -7.12 45.31 -1.43
C THR A 231 -7.44 44.14 -0.48
N TRP A 232 -6.85 43.03 -0.76
CA TRP A 232 -7.04 41.74 -0.01
C TRP A 232 -5.74 41.35 0.61
N GLU A 233 -5.75 40.95 1.87
CA GLU A 233 -4.56 40.59 2.63
C GLU A 233 -4.64 39.18 3.24
N ALA A 234 -3.50 38.49 3.23
CA ALA A 234 -3.25 37.28 4.01
C ALA A 234 -1.83 37.32 4.57
N THR A 235 -1.66 36.76 5.75
CA THR A 235 -0.33 36.55 6.34
C THR A 235 0.03 35.07 6.28
N ILE A 236 1.19 34.79 5.68
CA ILE A 236 1.78 33.43 5.62
C ILE A 236 3.05 33.42 6.43
N ASN A 237 3.35 32.25 7.03
CA ASN A 237 4.58 32.05 7.80
C ASN A 237 5.67 31.46 6.90
N PHE A 238 6.84 32.12 6.83
CA PHE A 238 8.02 31.60 6.19
C PHE A 238 8.85 30.86 7.26
N PRO A 239 9.01 29.56 7.17
CA PRO A 239 9.80 28.81 8.13
C PRO A 239 11.27 29.17 8.11
N GLN A 240 11.91 29.07 9.27
CA GLN A 240 13.35 29.07 9.40
C GLN A 240 13.96 28.05 8.41
N PHE A 241 15.13 28.37 7.85
CA PHE A 241 15.89 27.54 6.90
C PHE A 241 15.25 27.42 5.51
N SER A 242 14.25 28.22 5.15
CA SER A 242 13.72 28.29 3.77
C SER A 242 14.84 28.60 2.78
N GLU A 243 14.75 28.12 1.55
CA GLU A 243 15.73 28.34 0.48
C GLU A 243 16.00 29.84 0.27
N PRO A 244 17.27 30.32 0.32
CA PRO A 244 17.59 31.72 0.09
C PRO A 244 17.53 32.08 -1.39
N GLY A 245 17.31 33.35 -1.66
CA GLY A 245 17.33 33.94 -2.99
C GLY A 245 15.99 34.56 -3.40
N LEU A 246 15.79 34.68 -4.69
CA LEU A 246 14.63 35.36 -5.26
C LEU A 246 13.45 34.42 -5.44
N TRP A 247 12.51 34.47 -4.51
CA TRP A 247 11.24 33.79 -4.63
C TRP A 247 10.30 34.51 -5.57
N ARG A 248 9.52 33.77 -6.37
CA ARG A 248 8.62 34.38 -7.40
C ARG A 248 7.20 33.90 -7.27
N VAL A 249 6.26 34.82 -7.47
CA VAL A 249 4.85 34.44 -7.64
C VAL A 249 4.69 33.76 -8.98
N THR A 250 4.17 32.56 -8.96
CA THR A 250 4.00 31.71 -10.15
C THR A 250 2.54 31.49 -10.53
N SER A 251 1.60 31.82 -9.64
CA SER A 251 0.17 31.71 -9.95
C SER A 251 -0.64 32.64 -9.04
N VAL A 252 -1.60 33.36 -9.64
CA VAL A 252 -2.69 34.02 -8.94
C VAL A 252 -4.01 33.64 -9.59
N VAL A 253 -5.00 33.26 -8.78
CA VAL A 253 -6.35 32.89 -9.23
C VAL A 253 -7.36 33.77 -8.50
N LEU A 254 -8.21 34.46 -9.22
CA LEU A 254 -9.26 35.31 -8.67
C LEU A 254 -10.62 34.84 -9.15
N TYR A 255 -11.63 35.07 -8.35
CA TYR A 255 -13.04 34.82 -8.69
C TYR A 255 -13.90 36.00 -8.31
N ASP A 256 -14.94 36.22 -9.08
CA ASP A 256 -16.03 37.11 -8.70
C ASP A 256 -17.16 36.30 -7.98
N THR A 257 -18.21 37.06 -7.57
CA THR A 257 -19.37 36.48 -6.86
C THR A 257 -20.15 35.45 -7.68
N VAL A 258 -20.16 35.59 -9.02
CA VAL A 258 -20.88 34.65 -9.90
C VAL A 258 -20.01 33.53 -10.45
N GLY A 259 -18.70 33.62 -10.27
CA GLY A 259 -17.77 32.54 -10.58
C GLY A 259 -16.92 32.73 -11.81
N ASN A 260 -16.95 33.89 -12.46
CA ASN A 260 -15.97 34.16 -13.51
C ASN A 260 -14.56 34.14 -12.92
N ARG A 261 -13.61 33.54 -13.66
CA ARG A 261 -12.29 33.22 -13.16
C ARG A 261 -11.18 33.85 -13.94
N THR A 262 -10.30 34.56 -13.26
CA THR A 262 -8.98 34.94 -13.77
C THR A 262 -7.91 33.99 -13.28
N ASN A 263 -7.11 33.45 -14.19
CA ASN A 263 -6.00 32.60 -13.89
C ASN A 263 -4.72 33.19 -14.50
N LEU A 264 -3.83 33.70 -13.66
CA LEU A 264 -2.58 34.33 -14.05
C LEU A 264 -1.41 33.41 -13.72
N ASP A 265 -0.71 32.95 -14.72
CA ASP A 265 0.59 32.28 -14.57
C ASP A 265 1.74 33.30 -14.46
N ALA A 266 2.96 32.82 -14.31
CA ALA A 266 4.14 33.66 -14.17
C ALA A 266 4.33 34.60 -15.37
N ALA A 267 4.01 34.17 -16.59
CA ALA A 267 4.16 34.98 -17.80
C ALA A 267 3.11 36.10 -17.85
N ALA A 268 1.86 35.78 -17.51
CA ALA A 268 0.78 36.77 -17.42
C ALA A 268 1.04 37.81 -16.33
N LEU A 269 1.54 37.39 -15.16
CA LEU A 269 1.92 38.30 -14.07
C LEU A 269 3.05 39.25 -14.49
N GLN A 270 4.04 38.73 -15.20
CA GLN A 270 5.14 39.57 -15.73
C GLN A 270 4.62 40.59 -16.76
N ALA A 271 3.69 40.18 -17.64
CA ALA A 271 3.09 41.03 -18.62
C ALA A 271 2.26 42.20 -17.99
N LEU A 272 1.64 41.95 -16.83
CA LEU A 272 0.94 42.97 -16.05
C LEU A 272 1.88 43.96 -15.35
N GLY A 273 3.19 43.66 -15.28
CA GLY A 273 4.17 44.54 -14.62
C GLY A 273 4.01 44.64 -13.09
N VAL A 274 3.30 43.66 -12.47
CA VAL A 274 3.13 43.66 -11.02
C VAL A 274 4.36 43.09 -10.33
N THR A 275 4.57 43.48 -9.05
CA THR A 275 5.68 42.94 -8.23
C THR A 275 5.47 41.44 -7.96
N THR A 276 6.39 40.62 -8.47
CA THR A 276 6.30 39.16 -8.28
C THR A 276 7.42 38.60 -7.40
N ASP A 277 8.43 39.42 -7.10
CA ASP A 277 9.71 38.99 -6.53
C ASP A 277 9.81 39.32 -5.04
N LEU A 278 10.23 38.33 -4.24
CA LEU A 278 10.52 38.45 -2.80
C LEU A 278 11.92 37.95 -2.52
N ASN A 279 12.78 38.77 -1.93
CA ASN A 279 14.11 38.34 -1.48
C ASN A 279 14.02 37.61 -0.13
N VAL A 280 14.58 36.40 -0.05
CA VAL A 280 14.68 35.61 1.18
C VAL A 280 16.15 35.37 1.50
N PHE A 281 16.55 35.67 2.73
CA PHE A 281 17.86 35.36 3.28
C PHE A 281 17.72 34.21 4.29
N SER A 282 18.64 33.25 4.22
CA SER A 282 18.67 32.11 5.13
C SER A 282 20.08 31.51 5.20
N VAL A 283 20.63 31.44 6.39
CA VAL A 283 21.93 30.77 6.67
C VAL A 283 21.85 30.13 8.04
N PRO A 284 21.94 28.78 8.13
CA PRO A 284 21.94 27.81 7.02
C PRO A 284 20.59 27.72 6.32
N ALA A 285 20.56 27.03 5.18
CA ALA A 285 19.35 26.79 4.41
C ALA A 285 19.15 25.28 4.20
N ASP A 286 17.92 24.83 4.28
CA ASP A 286 17.54 23.45 4.02
C ASP A 286 17.01 23.32 2.58
N THR A 287 17.68 22.50 1.79
CA THR A 287 17.30 22.20 0.40
C THR A 287 17.17 20.71 0.12
N MET A 288 17.34 19.88 1.16
CA MET A 288 17.30 18.44 1.05
C MET A 288 15.95 17.90 1.57
N PRO A 289 15.30 16.99 0.83
CA PRO A 289 14.07 16.38 1.32
C PRO A 289 14.36 15.31 2.38
N PRO A 290 13.41 15.04 3.28
CA PRO A 290 13.53 13.99 4.29
C PRO A 290 13.87 12.63 3.71
N GLN A 291 14.66 11.84 4.47
CA GLN A 291 15.07 10.50 4.09
C GLN A 291 14.31 9.44 4.89
N LEU A 292 13.75 8.46 4.18
CA LEU A 292 13.10 7.30 4.78
C LEU A 292 14.17 6.30 5.22
N VAL A 293 14.23 6.05 6.52
CA VAL A 293 15.20 5.13 7.16
C VAL A 293 14.56 3.78 7.45
N GLY A 294 13.26 3.78 7.79
CA GLY A 294 12.49 2.58 8.08
C GLY A 294 11.02 2.78 7.70
N PHE A 295 10.37 1.71 7.22
CA PHE A 295 8.94 1.74 6.89
C PHE A 295 8.31 0.39 7.16
N SER A 296 7.18 0.39 7.85
CA SER A 296 6.40 -0.80 8.13
C SER A 296 4.92 -0.47 8.31
N PHE A 297 4.09 -1.49 8.25
CA PHE A 297 2.68 -1.37 8.61
C PHE A 297 2.17 -2.69 9.21
N SER A 298 1.17 -2.60 10.06
CA SER A 298 0.61 -3.74 10.78
C SER A 298 -0.88 -3.51 11.08
N PRO A 299 -1.73 -4.58 10.97
CA PRO A 299 -1.40 -5.91 10.46
C PRO A 299 -1.22 -5.91 8.94
N VAL A 300 -0.56 -6.92 8.38
CA VAL A 300 -0.40 -7.08 6.92
C VAL A 300 -1.53 -7.88 6.28
N PHE A 301 -2.42 -8.45 7.10
CA PHE A 301 -3.64 -9.14 6.69
C PHE A 301 -4.82 -8.56 7.47
N LEU A 302 -5.86 -8.16 6.75
CA LEU A 302 -7.06 -7.55 7.34
C LEU A 302 -8.30 -8.23 6.78
N ASP A 303 -9.18 -8.66 7.69
CA ASP A 303 -10.52 -9.14 7.34
C ASP A 303 -11.52 -8.01 7.55
N THR A 304 -12.04 -7.46 6.45
CA THR A 304 -13.02 -6.37 6.47
C THR A 304 -14.47 -6.84 6.29
N SER A 305 -14.74 -8.14 6.27
CA SER A 305 -16.07 -8.69 6.06
C SER A 305 -17.03 -8.36 7.21
N VAL A 306 -16.53 -8.42 8.45
CA VAL A 306 -17.31 -8.23 9.66
C VAL A 306 -17.32 -6.79 10.19
N GLY A 307 -16.48 -5.93 9.68
CA GLY A 307 -16.39 -4.52 10.07
C GLY A 307 -15.13 -3.81 9.59
N PRO A 308 -15.06 -2.48 9.81
CA PRO A 308 -13.85 -1.71 9.47
C PRO A 308 -12.63 -2.21 10.22
N GLN A 309 -11.47 -2.19 9.59
CA GLN A 309 -10.19 -2.64 10.15
C GLN A 309 -9.16 -1.51 10.19
N GLN A 310 -8.29 -1.54 11.20
CA GLN A 310 -7.22 -0.56 11.35
C GLN A 310 -5.89 -1.09 10.81
N LEU A 311 -5.20 -0.27 10.03
CA LEU A 311 -3.83 -0.46 9.57
C LEU A 311 -2.96 0.62 10.20
N ILE A 312 -2.02 0.24 11.05
CA ILE A 312 -1.04 1.16 11.63
C ILE A 312 0.14 1.24 10.67
N VAL A 313 0.42 2.44 10.17
CA VAL A 313 1.58 2.71 9.31
C VAL A 313 2.64 3.42 10.12
N THR A 314 3.87 2.91 10.11
CA THR A 314 5.01 3.45 10.85
C THR A 314 6.14 3.79 9.89
N ALA A 315 6.68 4.99 9.99
CA ALA A 315 7.80 5.46 9.19
C ALA A 315 8.90 6.03 10.10
N GLN A 316 10.11 5.52 10.00
CA GLN A 316 11.30 6.13 10.58
C GLN A 316 11.90 7.07 9.54
N ILE A 317 12.00 8.35 9.87
CA ILE A 317 12.40 9.39 8.93
C ILE A 317 13.46 10.27 9.59
N SER A 318 14.50 10.59 8.84
CA SER A 318 15.51 11.58 9.22
C SER A 318 15.48 12.77 8.27
N ASP A 319 15.85 13.93 8.80
CA ASP A 319 16.00 15.18 8.10
C ASP A 319 17.25 15.90 8.59
N ASP A 320 17.92 16.65 7.73
CA ASP A 320 19.21 17.19 8.08
C ASP A 320 19.12 18.54 8.84
N LEU A 321 18.04 19.31 8.65
CA LEU A 321 17.97 20.65 9.22
C LEU A 321 16.57 21.10 9.66
N ALA A 322 15.63 21.29 8.74
CA ALA A 322 14.33 21.88 9.04
C ALA A 322 13.38 20.96 9.83
N GLY A 323 13.59 19.66 9.70
CA GLY A 323 12.81 18.64 10.38
C GLY A 323 11.55 18.25 9.61
N VAL A 324 11.21 16.97 9.76
CA VAL A 324 10.02 16.35 9.15
C VAL A 324 8.74 16.95 9.72
N THR A 325 7.75 17.17 8.86
CA THR A 325 6.40 17.55 9.28
C THR A 325 5.34 16.85 8.44
N PHE A 326 4.24 16.50 9.08
CA PHE A 326 2.99 16.07 8.44
C PHE A 326 1.86 17.05 8.70
N GLU A 327 2.16 18.21 9.28
CA GLU A 327 1.19 19.27 9.48
C GLU A 327 0.60 19.71 8.14
N ARG A 328 -0.66 20.11 8.19
CA ARG A 328 -1.36 20.64 7.03
C ARG A 328 -0.78 21.99 6.65
N ASP A 329 -0.69 22.24 5.36
CA ASP A 329 -0.20 23.51 4.83
C ASP A 329 -1.14 24.68 5.13
N SER A 330 -2.41 24.37 5.28
CA SER A 330 -3.48 25.25 5.73
C SER A 330 -4.49 24.42 6.53
N PRO A 331 -5.16 25.00 7.53
CA PRO A 331 -6.27 24.31 8.23
C PRO A 331 -7.36 23.80 7.28
N LEU A 332 -7.42 24.36 6.07
CA LEU A 332 -8.46 24.12 5.08
C LEU A 332 -8.01 23.25 3.90
N PHE A 333 -6.71 23.01 3.73
CA PHE A 333 -6.19 22.22 2.62
C PHE A 333 -4.99 21.37 3.05
N SER A 334 -5.01 20.08 2.71
CA SER A 334 -3.88 19.19 2.89
C SER A 334 -3.42 18.70 1.53
N THR A 335 -2.19 18.99 1.14
CA THR A 335 -1.48 18.14 0.17
C THR A 335 -1.32 16.76 0.78
N ILE A 336 -1.42 15.68 -0.01
CA ILE A 336 -1.29 14.31 0.50
C ILE A 336 0.18 14.09 0.89
N PHE A 337 0.50 14.39 2.15
CA PHE A 337 1.72 13.90 2.79
C PHE A 337 1.32 12.83 3.79
N GLY A 338 1.96 11.68 3.70
CA GLY A 338 1.63 10.47 4.42
C GLY A 338 1.46 9.29 3.47
N ALA A 339 0.90 8.21 3.95
CA ALA A 339 0.69 7.02 3.14
C ALA A 339 -0.61 7.10 2.32
N ILE A 340 -0.58 6.49 1.16
CA ILE A 340 -1.74 6.29 0.30
C ILE A 340 -1.86 4.80 0.05
N LEU A 341 -3.04 4.26 0.34
CA LEU A 341 -3.41 2.86 0.16
C LEU A 341 -4.30 2.77 -1.08
N VAL A 342 -4.00 1.84 -1.98
CA VAL A 342 -4.76 1.66 -3.23
C VAL A 342 -5.12 0.19 -3.38
N SER A 343 -6.40 -0.08 -3.65
CA SER A 343 -6.92 -1.44 -3.84
C SER A 343 -6.38 -2.11 -5.11
N PRO A 344 -6.54 -3.44 -5.26
CA PRO A 344 -6.06 -4.18 -6.42
C PRO A 344 -6.57 -3.66 -7.76
N SER A 345 -7.85 -3.26 -7.84
CA SER A 345 -8.43 -2.66 -9.06
C SER A 345 -8.04 -1.20 -9.25
N GLY A 346 -7.56 -0.52 -8.19
CA GLY A 346 -7.36 0.92 -8.15
C GLY A 346 -8.62 1.75 -7.90
N ALA A 347 -9.79 1.12 -7.79
CA ALA A 347 -11.08 1.80 -7.60
C ALA A 347 -11.21 2.40 -6.20
N GLN A 348 -10.71 1.70 -5.18
CA GLN A 348 -10.73 2.16 -3.79
C GLN A 348 -9.37 2.74 -3.40
N ARG A 349 -9.38 3.90 -2.73
CA ARG A 349 -8.17 4.60 -2.31
C ARG A 349 -8.34 5.24 -0.93
N ILE A 350 -7.35 5.10 -0.06
CA ILE A 350 -7.34 5.69 1.28
C ILE A 350 -6.04 6.50 1.47
N PRO A 351 -6.11 7.78 1.79
CA PRO A 351 -7.31 8.61 1.77
C PRO A 351 -7.83 8.81 0.35
N ASN A 352 -9.12 8.88 0.20
CA ASN A 352 -9.77 9.10 -1.10
C ASN A 352 -9.88 10.58 -1.48
N THR A 353 -9.57 11.49 -0.58
CA THR A 353 -9.48 12.94 -0.80
C THR A 353 -8.27 13.52 -0.08
N TYR A 354 -7.80 14.67 -0.59
CA TYR A 354 -6.69 15.42 -0.01
C TYR A 354 -6.98 15.97 1.40
N LEU A 355 -8.25 15.97 1.84
CA LEU A 355 -8.69 16.60 3.07
C LEU A 355 -8.54 15.69 4.31
N PHE A 356 -8.39 14.38 4.14
CA PHE A 356 -8.52 13.40 5.22
C PHE A 356 -7.37 12.41 5.31
N VAL A 357 -6.16 12.85 5.00
CA VAL A 357 -4.96 12.05 5.29
C VAL A 357 -4.84 11.88 6.80
N PRO A 358 -4.79 10.66 7.34
CA PRO A 358 -4.52 10.46 8.75
C PRO A 358 -3.20 11.14 9.12
N PRO A 359 -3.17 11.94 10.21
CA PRO A 359 -1.94 12.61 10.62
C PRO A 359 -0.93 11.58 11.09
N PHE A 360 0.30 11.70 10.59
CA PHE A 360 1.42 11.00 11.19
C PHE A 360 1.86 11.76 12.44
N ASN A 361 1.87 11.07 13.57
CA ASN A 361 2.28 11.62 14.85
C ASN A 361 3.69 11.12 15.19
N LEU A 362 4.54 12.02 15.64
CA LEU A 362 5.87 11.67 16.16
C LEU A 362 5.71 10.89 17.46
N LEU A 363 6.32 9.72 17.54
CA LEU A 363 6.33 8.93 18.76
C LEU A 363 7.30 9.51 19.80
N SER A 364 7.03 9.24 21.09
CA SER A 364 7.84 9.73 22.19
C SER A 364 9.31 9.30 22.07
N GLY A 365 10.25 10.20 22.40
CA GLY A 365 11.70 9.98 22.32
C GLY A 365 12.33 10.29 20.98
N GLY A 366 11.54 10.65 19.94
CA GLY A 366 12.04 11.14 18.67
C GLY A 366 12.09 12.66 18.56
N SER A 367 12.74 13.17 17.53
CA SER A 367 12.72 14.58 17.13
C SER A 367 12.26 14.72 15.68
N PRO A 368 11.87 15.93 15.24
CA PRO A 368 11.57 16.17 13.83
C PRO A 368 12.74 15.87 12.89
N GLN A 369 13.99 15.95 13.37
CA GLN A 369 15.20 15.63 12.60
C GLN A 369 15.53 14.14 12.57
N ASN A 370 15.05 13.35 13.54
CA ASN A 370 15.23 11.91 13.55
C ASN A 370 14.17 11.27 14.44
N GLY A 371 13.11 10.77 13.85
CA GLY A 371 11.97 10.25 14.59
C GLY A 371 11.26 9.09 13.92
N VAL A 372 10.46 8.42 14.75
CA VAL A 372 9.49 7.41 14.30
C VAL A 372 8.11 8.05 14.30
N TRP A 373 7.48 8.03 13.15
CA TRP A 373 6.18 8.62 12.89
C TRP A 373 5.15 7.54 12.66
N GLN A 374 3.96 7.70 13.20
CA GLN A 374 2.89 6.70 13.12
C GLN A 374 1.55 7.33 12.75
N ALA A 375 0.81 6.66 11.87
CA ALA A 375 -0.56 7.00 11.52
C ALA A 375 -1.45 5.76 11.50
N VAL A 376 -2.73 5.93 11.85
CA VAL A 376 -3.74 4.86 11.80
C VAL A 376 -4.67 5.11 10.62
N TYR A 377 -4.70 4.16 9.70
CA TYR A 377 -5.61 4.13 8.56
C TYR A 377 -6.76 3.17 8.86
N VAL A 378 -7.97 3.54 8.46
CA VAL A 378 -9.13 2.66 8.61
C VAL A 378 -9.58 2.19 7.24
N LEU A 379 -9.49 0.89 7.02
CA LEU A 379 -10.12 0.24 5.87
C LEU A 379 -11.60 0.06 6.19
N PRO A 380 -12.50 0.43 5.28
CA PRO A 380 -13.93 0.28 5.51
C PRO A 380 -14.33 -1.20 5.52
N GLN A 381 -15.49 -1.49 6.09
CA GLN A 381 -16.13 -2.79 5.89
C GLN A 381 -16.37 -3.02 4.39
N PHE A 382 -16.24 -4.27 3.95
CA PHE A 382 -16.39 -4.70 2.55
C PHE A 382 -15.35 -4.09 1.59
N ALA A 383 -14.21 -3.63 2.08
CA ALA A 383 -13.10 -3.21 1.24
C ALA A 383 -12.73 -4.31 0.22
N GLU A 384 -12.28 -3.89 -0.95
CA GLU A 384 -11.89 -4.82 -2.03
C GLU A 384 -10.82 -5.79 -1.55
N ALA A 385 -11.06 -7.07 -1.73
CA ALA A 385 -10.12 -8.11 -1.32
C ALA A 385 -8.96 -8.25 -2.30
N GLY A 386 -7.81 -8.65 -1.78
CA GLY A 386 -6.58 -8.82 -2.53
C GLY A 386 -5.44 -7.94 -2.01
N ASN A 387 -4.40 -7.81 -2.81
CA ASN A 387 -3.20 -7.08 -2.42
C ASN A 387 -3.36 -5.58 -2.67
N TRP A 388 -3.45 -4.81 -1.58
CA TRP A 388 -3.44 -3.36 -1.59
C TRP A 388 -2.00 -2.85 -1.64
N THR A 389 -1.76 -1.81 -2.43
CA THR A 389 -0.45 -1.16 -2.53
C THR A 389 -0.38 0.05 -1.62
N VAL A 390 0.82 0.31 -1.10
CA VAL A 390 1.12 1.46 -0.24
C VAL A 390 2.18 2.32 -0.90
N SER A 391 1.96 3.62 -0.96
CA SER A 391 2.96 4.64 -1.29
C SER A 391 3.08 5.63 -0.13
N LEU A 392 4.22 6.33 -0.01
CA LEU A 392 4.48 7.30 1.04
C LEU A 392 5.00 8.60 0.44
N ALA A 393 4.48 9.73 0.90
CA ALA A 393 5.03 11.06 0.61
C ALA A 393 5.42 11.75 1.92
N THR A 394 6.64 12.29 1.96
CA THR A 394 7.21 13.00 3.10
C THR A 394 7.57 14.42 2.73
N LYS A 395 7.56 15.32 3.71
CA LYS A 395 8.04 16.70 3.59
C LYS A 395 8.71 17.15 4.88
N ASP A 396 9.61 18.13 4.75
CA ASP A 396 10.11 18.91 5.87
C ASP A 396 9.27 20.19 6.11
N ARG A 397 9.65 20.98 7.10
CA ARG A 397 8.98 22.25 7.45
C ARG A 397 9.14 23.32 6.36
N VAL A 398 10.21 23.29 5.58
CA VAL A 398 10.42 24.22 4.46
C VAL A 398 9.84 23.74 3.15
N ARG A 399 9.27 22.50 3.15
CA ARG A 399 8.56 21.86 2.03
C ARG A 399 9.45 21.26 0.94
N ASN A 400 10.68 20.86 1.25
CA ASN A 400 11.33 19.88 0.41
C ASN A 400 10.56 18.58 0.53
N THR A 401 10.22 17.96 -0.58
CA THR A 401 9.30 16.81 -0.62
C THR A 401 9.93 15.60 -1.26
N ARG A 402 9.61 14.41 -0.74
CA ARG A 402 10.00 13.14 -1.34
C ARG A 402 8.82 12.20 -1.41
N SER A 403 8.64 11.58 -2.59
CA SER A 403 7.60 10.58 -2.80
C SER A 403 8.22 9.21 -3.03
N HIS A 404 7.69 8.20 -2.34
CA HIS A 404 8.09 6.81 -2.46
C HIS A 404 6.93 6.03 -3.06
N SER A 405 7.02 5.67 -4.34
CA SER A 405 6.08 4.75 -4.99
C SER A 405 6.23 3.33 -4.40
N PRO A 406 5.27 2.42 -4.62
CA PRO A 406 5.42 1.03 -4.17
C PRO A 406 6.70 0.36 -4.68
N SER A 407 7.10 0.64 -5.93
CA SER A 407 8.35 0.16 -6.50
C SER A 407 9.60 0.76 -5.84
N ALA A 408 9.56 2.05 -5.47
CA ALA A 408 10.65 2.70 -4.76
C ALA A 408 10.79 2.19 -3.32
N LEU A 409 9.68 1.90 -2.64
CA LEU A 409 9.70 1.26 -1.31
C LEU A 409 10.34 -0.13 -1.40
N ASN A 410 9.93 -0.97 -2.35
CA ASN A 410 10.50 -2.30 -2.56
C ASN A 410 11.99 -2.24 -2.88
N ALA A 411 12.42 -1.31 -3.74
CA ALA A 411 13.84 -1.11 -4.07
C ALA A 411 14.66 -0.68 -2.83
N GLY A 412 14.04 0.01 -1.89
CA GLY A 412 14.62 0.36 -0.59
C GLY A 412 14.58 -0.74 0.47
N GLY A 413 14.03 -1.94 0.14
CA GLY A 413 13.86 -3.04 1.07
C GLY A 413 12.69 -2.87 2.04
N PHE A 414 11.73 -1.97 1.75
CA PHE A 414 10.57 -1.70 2.59
C PHE A 414 9.31 -2.41 2.06
N PRO A 415 8.39 -2.85 2.93
CA PRO A 415 7.12 -3.41 2.49
C PRO A 415 6.29 -2.35 1.76
N SER A 416 5.60 -2.75 0.69
CA SER A 416 4.77 -1.88 -0.13
C SER A 416 3.37 -2.41 -0.38
N GLN A 417 3.02 -3.57 0.21
CA GLN A 417 1.73 -4.23 0.02
C GLN A 417 1.25 -4.89 1.31
N PHE A 418 -0.06 -4.84 1.54
CA PHE A 418 -0.77 -5.66 2.52
C PHE A 418 -1.97 -6.32 1.84
N THR A 419 -2.56 -7.32 2.48
CA THR A 419 -3.66 -8.09 1.90
C THR A 419 -4.94 -7.89 2.70
N VAL A 420 -6.01 -7.52 2.02
CA VAL A 420 -7.37 -7.69 2.52
C VAL A 420 -7.77 -9.12 2.19
N VAL A 421 -7.91 -9.93 3.22
CA VAL A 421 -8.23 -11.35 3.07
C VAL A 421 -9.70 -11.54 2.74
N ARG A 422 -9.98 -12.65 2.08
CA ARG A 422 -11.31 -13.18 1.84
C ARG A 422 -11.56 -14.26 2.88
N PRO A 423 -12.39 -14.05 3.91
CA PRO A 423 -12.90 -15.19 4.61
C PRO A 423 -13.79 -15.96 3.65
N SER A 424 -13.60 -17.24 3.54
CA SER A 424 -14.60 -18.13 2.96
C SER A 424 -15.88 -17.97 3.80
N LEU A 425 -16.97 -17.51 3.21
CA LEU A 425 -18.27 -17.43 3.90
C LEU A 425 -18.87 -18.82 4.15
N GLU A 426 -18.40 -19.82 3.42
CA GLU A 426 -18.69 -21.22 3.63
C GLU A 426 -17.44 -21.88 4.22
N PRO A 427 -17.54 -22.49 5.41
CA PRO A 427 -16.44 -23.28 5.94
C PRO A 427 -16.13 -24.46 4.99
N ASP A 428 -14.84 -24.72 4.76
CA ASP A 428 -14.42 -25.90 4.00
C ASP A 428 -14.77 -27.20 4.74
N GLY A 429 -14.98 -27.12 6.07
CA GLY A 429 -15.42 -28.21 6.89
C GLY A 429 -15.78 -27.81 8.31
N ILE A 430 -16.44 -28.73 9.02
CA ILE A 430 -16.75 -28.62 10.44
C ILE A 430 -16.06 -29.78 11.16
N VAL A 431 -15.19 -29.46 12.10
CA VAL A 431 -14.42 -30.43 12.88
C VAL A 431 -14.99 -30.51 14.29
N SER A 432 -15.27 -31.74 14.73
CA SER A 432 -15.68 -32.04 16.11
C SER A 432 -14.49 -32.47 16.98
N ALA A 433 -14.76 -32.75 18.26
CA ALA A 433 -13.75 -33.29 19.16
C ALA A 433 -13.20 -34.68 18.73
N LEU A 434 -13.85 -35.35 17.79
CA LEU A 434 -13.40 -36.64 17.23
C LEU A 434 -12.27 -36.44 16.19
N GLY A 435 -11.97 -35.23 15.83
CA GLY A 435 -11.01 -34.88 14.78
C GLY A 435 -11.61 -35.04 13.39
N ASP A 436 -10.95 -34.48 12.38
CA ASP A 436 -11.22 -34.63 10.95
C ASP A 436 -10.11 -34.00 10.14
N THR A 437 -10.14 -34.19 8.80
CA THR A 437 -9.28 -33.47 7.85
C THR A 437 -10.11 -32.58 6.97
N VAL A 438 -9.79 -31.27 6.98
CA VAL A 438 -10.43 -30.27 6.13
C VAL A 438 -9.50 -29.93 4.99
N MET A 439 -10.04 -29.83 3.78
CA MET A 439 -9.32 -29.47 2.55
C MET A 439 -9.93 -28.22 1.93
N ASP A 440 -9.08 -27.35 1.38
CA ASP A 440 -9.55 -26.25 0.55
C ASP A 440 -10.38 -26.76 -0.64
N SER A 441 -11.58 -26.21 -0.80
CA SER A 441 -12.56 -26.64 -1.80
C SER A 441 -12.52 -25.84 -3.11
N VAL A 442 -11.79 -24.72 -3.19
CA VAL A 442 -12.01 -23.68 -4.21
C VAL A 442 -11.02 -23.73 -5.39
N PHE A 443 -9.78 -24.17 -5.19
CA PHE A 443 -8.76 -24.16 -6.26
C PHE A 443 -8.05 -25.54 -6.33
N GLY A 444 -7.85 -26.08 -7.52
CA GLY A 444 -7.23 -27.39 -7.77
C GLY A 444 -5.82 -27.64 -7.16
N VAL A 445 -5.33 -26.70 -6.36
CA VAL A 445 -4.11 -26.77 -5.56
C VAL A 445 -4.55 -26.92 -4.11
N ARG A 446 -4.47 -28.14 -3.57
CA ARG A 446 -5.07 -28.49 -2.29
C ARG A 446 -4.14 -28.18 -1.11
N ALA A 447 -4.54 -27.22 -0.27
CA ALA A 447 -4.10 -27.16 1.12
C ALA A 447 -5.02 -28.04 1.98
N SER A 448 -4.49 -28.67 3.03
CA SER A 448 -5.30 -29.40 3.99
C SER A 448 -4.78 -29.25 5.41
N VAL A 449 -5.71 -29.39 6.36
CA VAL A 449 -5.42 -29.36 7.80
C VAL A 449 -6.09 -30.56 8.44
N GLU A 450 -5.30 -31.43 9.04
CA GLU A 450 -5.76 -32.55 9.85
C GLU A 450 -5.80 -32.15 11.33
N PHE A 451 -6.96 -32.33 11.94
CA PHE A 451 -7.22 -32.11 13.36
C PHE A 451 -7.29 -33.47 14.05
N PRO A 452 -6.27 -33.88 14.80
CA PRO A 452 -6.34 -35.10 15.57
C PRO A 452 -7.46 -35.04 16.64
N PRO A 453 -7.98 -36.23 17.06
CA PRO A 453 -8.97 -36.32 18.14
C PRO A 453 -8.52 -35.60 19.41
N GLY A 454 -9.42 -34.82 20.01
CA GLY A 454 -9.19 -34.09 21.26
C GLY A 454 -8.37 -32.80 21.15
N VAL A 455 -7.88 -32.42 19.98
CA VAL A 455 -7.22 -31.10 19.77
C VAL A 455 -8.22 -29.96 19.85
N LEU A 456 -9.45 -30.18 19.38
CA LEU A 456 -10.58 -29.27 19.56
C LEU A 456 -11.54 -29.83 20.60
N THR A 457 -12.10 -28.96 21.45
CA THR A 457 -13.07 -29.37 22.49
C THR A 457 -14.52 -29.08 22.10
N THR A 458 -14.73 -28.27 21.08
CA THR A 458 -16.04 -27.87 20.56
C THR A 458 -16.07 -28.07 19.05
N SER A 459 -17.26 -28.23 18.50
CA SER A 459 -17.47 -28.22 17.05
C SER A 459 -17.01 -26.86 16.49
N THR A 460 -16.10 -26.90 15.52
CA THR A 460 -15.39 -25.73 15.01
C THR A 460 -15.48 -25.72 13.48
N GLU A 461 -15.95 -24.64 12.92
CA GLU A 461 -15.89 -24.36 11.47
C GLU A 461 -14.45 -24.03 11.08
N VAL A 462 -14.00 -24.59 9.96
CA VAL A 462 -12.65 -24.39 9.43
C VAL A 462 -12.74 -23.85 8.03
N ALA A 463 -12.12 -22.70 7.78
CA ALA A 463 -11.97 -22.11 6.46
C ALA A 463 -10.48 -22.00 6.08
N ILE A 464 -10.14 -22.45 4.87
CA ILE A 464 -8.78 -22.46 4.34
C ILE A 464 -8.72 -21.61 3.08
N ASP A 465 -7.93 -20.53 3.12
CA ASP A 465 -7.72 -19.63 1.98
C ASP A 465 -6.30 -19.76 1.45
N VAL A 466 -6.14 -20.17 0.19
CA VAL A 466 -4.84 -20.27 -0.48
C VAL A 466 -4.59 -19.00 -1.32
N PHE A 467 -3.47 -18.33 -1.11
CA PHE A 467 -3.09 -17.15 -1.88
C PHE A 467 -2.36 -17.56 -3.16
N SER A 468 -2.93 -17.26 -4.31
CA SER A 468 -2.39 -17.61 -5.63
C SER A 468 -1.11 -16.83 -6.00
N SER A 469 -0.79 -15.76 -5.27
CA SER A 469 0.43 -14.96 -5.44
C SER A 469 1.22 -14.87 -4.14
N PRO A 470 2.56 -14.95 -4.19
CA PRO A 470 3.39 -14.81 -3.00
C PRO A 470 3.20 -13.42 -2.39
N LEU A 471 3.04 -13.36 -1.08
CA LEU A 471 3.00 -12.11 -0.33
C LEU A 471 4.41 -11.53 -0.24
N SER A 472 4.54 -10.23 -0.44
CA SER A 472 5.81 -9.50 -0.31
C SER A 472 6.13 -9.23 1.15
N LEU A 473 6.52 -10.26 1.89
CA LEU A 473 7.02 -10.14 3.26
C LEU A 473 8.54 -10.26 3.28
N PRO A 474 9.24 -9.51 4.14
CA PRO A 474 10.68 -9.67 4.31
C PRO A 474 11.05 -11.11 4.67
N THR A 475 11.94 -11.71 3.90
CA THR A 475 12.42 -13.06 4.17
C THR A 475 13.36 -13.02 5.38
N PRO A 476 13.14 -13.86 6.42
CA PRO A 476 14.03 -13.94 7.55
C PRO A 476 15.46 -14.33 7.16
N SER A 477 16.44 -13.91 7.96
CA SER A 477 17.84 -14.30 7.76
C SER A 477 18.00 -15.82 7.76
N GLY A 478 18.81 -16.35 6.86
CA GLY A 478 19.03 -17.80 6.70
C GLY A 478 18.04 -18.50 5.77
N TYR A 479 17.15 -17.76 5.09
CA TYR A 479 16.20 -18.30 4.13
C TYR A 479 16.32 -17.58 2.78
N THR A 480 15.95 -18.27 1.69
CA THR A 480 16.03 -17.73 0.32
C THR A 480 14.68 -17.24 -0.22
N GLY A 481 13.57 -17.61 0.43
CA GLY A 481 12.23 -17.21 0.02
C GLY A 481 11.18 -18.25 0.37
N ALA A 482 9.94 -18.02 -0.10
CA ALA A 482 8.84 -18.97 0.10
C ALA A 482 8.98 -20.18 -0.82
N GLY A 483 8.89 -21.39 -0.23
CA GLY A 483 8.82 -22.66 -0.94
C GLY A 483 7.38 -23.10 -1.20
N THR A 484 6.44 -22.68 -0.33
CA THR A 484 5.00 -22.97 -0.49
C THR A 484 4.22 -21.71 -0.83
N LEU A 485 2.96 -21.88 -1.23
CA LEU A 485 2.00 -20.77 -1.22
C LEU A 485 1.68 -20.36 0.22
N PHE A 486 1.23 -19.14 0.39
CA PHE A 486 0.70 -18.68 1.67
C PHE A 486 -0.72 -19.23 1.86
N VAL A 487 -1.04 -19.70 3.05
CA VAL A 487 -2.35 -20.24 3.38
C VAL A 487 -2.85 -19.65 4.69
N ASN A 488 -4.05 -19.06 4.66
CA ASN A 488 -4.75 -18.62 5.85
C ASN A 488 -5.68 -19.72 6.34
N ILE A 489 -5.65 -20.02 7.64
CA ILE A 489 -6.49 -21.04 8.26
C ILE A 489 -7.26 -20.37 9.39
N ASN A 490 -8.57 -20.22 9.19
CA ASN A 490 -9.48 -19.59 10.14
C ASN A 490 -10.34 -20.66 10.84
N LEU A 491 -10.56 -20.47 12.13
CA LEU A 491 -11.37 -21.33 12.98
C LEU A 491 -12.48 -20.50 13.65
N ALA A 492 -13.71 -21.00 13.64
CA ALA A 492 -14.83 -20.38 14.33
C ALA A 492 -15.64 -21.43 15.13
N PRO A 493 -15.73 -21.35 16.46
CA PRO A 493 -15.06 -20.37 17.33
C PRO A 493 -13.54 -20.58 17.40
N GLN A 494 -12.82 -19.50 17.67
CA GLN A 494 -11.35 -19.59 17.84
C GLN A 494 -11.01 -20.40 19.09
N PRO A 495 -10.16 -21.44 18.96
CA PRO A 495 -9.67 -22.19 20.12
C PRO A 495 -8.64 -21.38 20.91
N VAL A 496 -8.38 -21.82 22.13
CA VAL A 496 -7.28 -21.26 22.93
C VAL A 496 -5.95 -21.77 22.41
N PHE A 497 -5.03 -20.90 22.08
CA PHE A 497 -3.68 -21.23 21.63
C PHE A 497 -2.63 -21.13 22.76
N PRO A 498 -1.60 -21.98 22.80
CA PRO A 498 -1.31 -23.06 21.83
C PRO A 498 -2.28 -24.23 21.93
N LEU A 499 -2.51 -24.92 20.82
CA LEU A 499 -3.29 -26.16 20.78
C LEU A 499 -2.56 -27.27 21.55
N PRO A 500 -3.31 -28.21 22.14
CA PRO A 500 -2.72 -29.35 22.87
C PRO A 500 -2.03 -30.34 21.92
N SER A 501 -1.15 -31.16 22.49
CA SER A 501 -0.54 -32.29 21.76
C SER A 501 -1.64 -33.26 21.27
N PRO A 502 -1.49 -33.79 20.04
CA PRO A 502 -0.30 -33.75 19.18
C PRO A 502 -0.17 -32.54 18.26
N GLY A 503 -1.05 -31.53 18.35
CA GLY A 503 -1.09 -30.39 17.41
C GLY A 503 -1.74 -30.79 16.09
N LEU A 504 -1.58 -29.97 15.06
CA LEU A 504 -2.18 -30.16 13.74
C LEU A 504 -1.15 -30.67 12.73
N THR A 505 -1.63 -31.45 11.74
CA THR A 505 -0.87 -31.70 10.51
C THR A 505 -1.38 -30.77 9.41
N ILE A 506 -0.49 -29.99 8.78
CA ILE A 506 -0.81 -29.08 7.71
C ILE A 506 -0.07 -29.51 6.45
N VAL A 507 -0.79 -29.60 5.33
CA VAL A 507 -0.22 -29.80 4.00
C VAL A 507 -0.35 -28.50 3.23
N LEU A 508 0.77 -27.95 2.77
CA LEU A 508 0.81 -26.71 1.97
C LEU A 508 1.25 -27.01 0.54
N PRO A 509 0.58 -26.42 -0.46
CA PRO A 509 1.00 -26.52 -1.86
C PRO A 509 2.28 -25.75 -2.10
N LEU A 510 3.17 -26.29 -2.93
CA LEU A 510 4.41 -25.61 -3.34
C LEU A 510 4.12 -24.51 -4.34
N GLY A 511 4.90 -23.42 -4.29
CA GLY A 511 4.88 -22.34 -5.29
C GLY A 511 5.43 -22.78 -6.65
N SER A 512 6.32 -23.79 -6.65
CA SER A 512 6.88 -24.46 -7.82
C SER A 512 7.29 -25.89 -7.45
N PRO A 513 7.33 -26.84 -8.40
CA PRO A 513 7.75 -28.22 -8.12
C PRO A 513 9.17 -28.29 -7.54
N MET A 514 9.37 -29.15 -6.53
CA MET A 514 10.63 -29.35 -5.83
C MET A 514 10.97 -30.84 -5.71
N ALA A 515 12.22 -31.13 -5.34
CA ALA A 515 12.64 -32.50 -5.12
C ALA A 515 11.99 -33.08 -3.84
N SER A 516 11.45 -34.30 -3.94
CA SER A 516 10.93 -35.05 -2.78
C SER A 516 12.00 -35.15 -1.69
N GLY A 517 11.58 -34.91 -0.44
CA GLY A 517 12.47 -34.96 0.71
C GLY A 517 13.28 -33.65 0.92
N ASP A 518 13.12 -32.61 0.10
CA ASP A 518 13.70 -31.31 0.42
C ASP A 518 13.05 -30.74 1.68
N ARG A 519 13.88 -30.14 2.53
CA ARG A 519 13.43 -29.52 3.79
C ARG A 519 12.81 -28.14 3.50
N ILE A 520 11.69 -27.89 4.18
CA ILE A 520 11.01 -26.60 4.23
C ILE A 520 10.67 -26.31 5.69
N ASP A 521 10.94 -25.10 6.17
CA ASP A 521 10.63 -24.71 7.54
C ASP A 521 9.33 -23.90 7.56
N LEU A 522 8.40 -24.21 8.48
CA LEU A 522 7.12 -23.53 8.56
C LEU A 522 7.25 -22.22 9.32
N PHE A 523 6.76 -21.17 8.71
CA PHE A 523 6.61 -19.85 9.30
C PHE A 523 5.15 -19.44 9.36
N ARG A 524 4.82 -18.58 10.29
CA ARG A 524 3.52 -17.92 10.38
C ARG A 524 3.67 -16.43 10.44
N VAL A 525 2.67 -15.68 10.01
CA VAL A 525 2.61 -14.25 10.20
C VAL A 525 2.22 -13.96 11.65
N SER A 526 3.03 -13.19 12.35
CA SER A 526 2.73 -12.73 13.71
C SER A 526 1.63 -11.66 13.66
N PRO A 527 0.47 -11.83 14.31
CA PRO A 527 -0.57 -10.81 14.35
C PRO A 527 -0.11 -9.50 15.02
N ALA A 528 0.86 -9.61 15.95
CA ALA A 528 1.35 -8.45 16.69
C ALA A 528 2.31 -7.56 15.89
N THR A 529 3.14 -8.17 15.00
CA THR A 529 4.21 -7.46 14.29
C THR A 529 4.04 -7.44 12.77
N GLY A 530 3.15 -8.28 12.23
CA GLY A 530 3.01 -8.45 10.78
C GLY A 530 4.22 -9.11 10.09
N THR A 531 5.17 -9.65 10.85
CA THR A 531 6.39 -10.28 10.31
C THR A 531 6.29 -11.79 10.34
N LEU A 532 7.13 -12.44 9.53
CA LEU A 532 7.28 -13.90 9.55
C LEU A 532 8.05 -14.32 10.81
N VAL A 533 7.44 -15.21 11.59
CA VAL A 533 8.05 -15.85 12.75
C VAL A 533 7.94 -17.36 12.61
N PRO A 534 8.89 -18.16 13.11
CA PRO A 534 8.80 -19.63 13.07
C PRO A 534 7.46 -20.11 13.65
N ALA A 535 6.79 -21.01 12.96
CA ALA A 535 5.69 -21.76 13.55
C ALA A 535 6.25 -22.77 14.54
N LEU A 536 5.62 -22.88 15.71
CA LEU A 536 6.09 -23.76 16.78
C LEU A 536 5.18 -24.98 16.90
N ASP A 537 5.78 -26.11 17.25
CA ASP A 537 5.04 -27.31 17.64
C ASP A 537 4.50 -27.18 19.08
N THR A 538 3.88 -28.25 19.57
CA THR A 538 3.31 -28.30 20.93
C THR A 538 4.37 -28.34 22.03
N SER A 539 5.64 -28.61 21.70
CA SER A 539 6.80 -28.56 22.61
C SER A 539 7.55 -27.22 22.57
N GLY A 540 7.14 -26.31 21.67
CA GLY A 540 7.74 -25.00 21.48
C GLY A 540 8.94 -24.99 20.54
N GLN A 541 9.17 -26.09 19.77
CA GLN A 541 10.24 -26.15 18.76
C GLN A 541 9.74 -25.69 17.39
N PRO A 542 10.61 -25.11 16.54
CA PRO A 542 10.25 -24.76 15.16
C PRO A 542 9.77 -25.97 14.35
N VAL A 543 8.66 -25.81 13.65
CA VAL A 543 8.08 -26.87 12.81
C VAL A 543 8.84 -26.96 11.50
N VAL A 544 9.32 -28.17 11.22
CA VAL A 544 10.04 -28.51 9.98
C VAL A 544 9.17 -29.46 9.16
N GLY A 545 9.06 -29.19 7.87
CA GLY A 545 8.36 -30.02 6.90
C GLY A 545 9.28 -30.57 5.81
N MET A 546 8.78 -31.54 5.08
CA MET A 546 9.45 -32.15 3.94
C MET A 546 8.55 -32.07 2.71
N VAL A 547 9.18 -31.93 1.55
CA VAL A 547 8.50 -32.02 0.26
C VAL A 547 8.04 -33.46 0.05
N ASP A 548 6.76 -33.62 -0.27
CA ASP A 548 6.12 -34.90 -0.47
C ASP A 548 6.62 -35.62 -1.74
N ALA A 549 6.33 -36.93 -1.85
CA ALA A 549 6.80 -37.78 -2.97
C ALA A 549 6.38 -37.25 -4.36
N GLY A 550 5.28 -36.48 -4.45
CA GLY A 550 4.81 -35.86 -5.70
C GLY A 550 5.56 -34.59 -6.07
N GLY A 551 6.35 -34.00 -5.18
CA GLY A 551 7.09 -32.78 -5.43
C GLY A 551 6.22 -31.53 -5.61
N VAL A 552 4.96 -31.55 -5.16
CA VAL A 552 3.97 -30.45 -5.35
C VAL A 552 3.39 -29.90 -4.06
N SER A 553 3.67 -30.56 -2.94
CA SER A 553 3.22 -30.16 -1.59
C SER A 553 4.30 -30.45 -0.55
N ALA A 554 4.15 -29.87 0.63
CA ALA A 554 4.98 -30.13 1.80
C ALA A 554 4.09 -30.34 3.03
N THR A 555 4.46 -31.31 3.87
CA THR A 555 3.73 -31.70 5.07
C THR A 555 4.45 -31.21 6.32
N PHE A 556 3.69 -30.64 7.25
CA PHE A 556 4.13 -30.06 8.52
C PHE A 556 3.32 -30.66 9.67
N VAL A 557 3.97 -31.24 10.67
CA VAL A 557 3.33 -31.97 11.76
C VAL A 557 3.52 -31.25 13.10
N GLY A 558 2.51 -31.30 13.96
CA GLY A 558 2.59 -30.82 15.34
C GLY A 558 2.33 -29.33 15.50
N VAL A 559 1.78 -28.65 14.50
CA VAL A 559 1.55 -27.20 14.52
C VAL A 559 0.62 -26.82 15.68
N SER A 560 1.07 -25.95 16.57
CA SER A 560 0.35 -25.56 17.79
C SER A 560 -0.43 -24.24 17.68
N ARG A 561 -0.17 -23.43 16.65
CA ARG A 561 -0.83 -22.12 16.44
C ARG A 561 -1.09 -21.90 14.97
N LEU A 562 -2.26 -21.37 14.67
CA LEU A 562 -2.69 -21.00 13.32
C LEU A 562 -2.70 -19.47 13.13
N SER A 563 -2.43 -19.09 11.91
CA SER A 563 -2.63 -17.77 11.30
C SER A 563 -2.37 -17.96 9.80
N VAL A 564 -2.00 -16.93 9.07
CA VAL A 564 -1.42 -17.14 7.73
C VAL A 564 -0.07 -17.84 7.87
N VAL A 565 0.08 -19.00 7.22
CA VAL A 565 1.28 -19.84 7.25
C VAL A 565 1.93 -19.94 5.87
N VAL A 566 3.23 -20.18 5.86
CA VAL A 566 4.04 -20.38 4.66
C VAL A 566 5.26 -21.23 4.99
N GLY A 567 5.66 -22.13 4.10
CA GLY A 567 6.93 -22.83 4.18
C GLY A 567 8.05 -22.02 3.52
N LEU A 568 9.15 -21.79 4.22
CA LEU A 568 10.33 -21.09 3.71
C LEU A 568 11.46 -22.06 3.38
N LEU A 569 12.23 -21.72 2.33
CA LEU A 569 13.39 -22.48 1.89
C LEU A 569 14.64 -22.04 2.66
N PRO A 570 15.24 -22.94 3.47
CA PRO A 570 16.53 -22.64 4.09
C PRO A 570 17.61 -22.35 3.04
N ALA A 571 18.47 -21.39 3.32
CA ALA A 571 19.60 -21.08 2.46
C ALA A 571 20.59 -22.26 2.44
N THR A 572 21.21 -22.51 1.29
CA THR A 572 22.28 -23.50 1.17
C THR A 572 23.51 -23.03 1.98
N ILE A 573 24.00 -23.86 2.89
CA ILE A 573 25.21 -23.58 3.66
C ILE A 573 26.42 -23.64 2.72
N GLN A 574 27.17 -22.54 2.65
CA GLN A 574 28.43 -22.52 1.91
C GLN A 574 29.52 -23.20 2.77
N ALA A 575 29.94 -24.37 2.34
CA ALA A 575 31.01 -25.12 2.98
C ALA A 575 32.35 -24.72 2.39
N THR A 576 33.36 -24.49 3.22
CA THR A 576 34.73 -24.35 2.77
C THR A 576 35.32 -25.74 2.58
N ILE A 577 35.82 -26.05 1.39
CA ILE A 577 36.47 -27.34 1.10
C ILE A 577 37.90 -27.13 0.66
N ASP A 578 38.75 -28.12 0.95
CA ASP A 578 40.14 -28.20 0.48
C ASP A 578 40.33 -29.56 -0.22
N VAL A 579 40.59 -29.51 -1.52
CA VAL A 579 40.82 -30.69 -2.36
C VAL A 579 42.30 -31.00 -2.36
N LYS A 580 42.70 -32.17 -1.86
CA LYS A 580 44.12 -32.53 -1.66
C LYS A 580 44.90 -31.49 -0.84
N PRO A 581 44.69 -31.40 0.46
CA PRO A 581 45.33 -30.44 1.31
C PRO A 581 46.80 -30.24 1.06
N GLY A 582 47.24 -28.97 1.04
CA GLY A 582 48.64 -28.59 0.78
C GLY A 582 48.94 -28.29 -0.70
N SER A 583 47.96 -28.25 -1.59
CA SER A 583 48.14 -27.86 -3.00
C SER A 583 47.06 -26.90 -3.47
N ASP A 584 47.43 -25.80 -4.14
CA ASP A 584 46.52 -24.83 -4.76
C ASP A 584 47.10 -24.31 -6.11
N PRO A 585 46.44 -24.53 -7.26
CA PRO A 585 45.30 -25.42 -7.47
C PRO A 585 45.64 -26.90 -7.34
N SER A 586 44.70 -27.70 -6.86
CA SER A 586 44.91 -29.13 -6.55
C SER A 586 45.01 -29.97 -7.81
N PRO A 587 46.14 -30.72 -8.03
CA PRO A 587 46.32 -31.50 -9.25
C PRO A 587 45.48 -32.79 -9.20
N ILE A 588 44.60 -32.99 -10.18
CA ILE A 588 43.78 -34.20 -10.33
C ILE A 588 44.16 -34.93 -11.61
N GLN A 589 44.55 -36.20 -11.45
CA GLN A 589 44.87 -37.09 -12.58
C GLN A 589 43.64 -37.94 -12.92
N ILE A 590 42.91 -37.55 -13.98
CA ILE A 590 41.60 -38.13 -14.32
C ILE A 590 41.60 -39.60 -14.67
N LYS A 591 42.76 -40.17 -15.04
CA LYS A 591 42.91 -41.63 -15.32
C LYS A 591 43.35 -42.42 -14.11
N SER A 592 43.45 -41.84 -12.95
CA SER A 592 43.79 -42.55 -11.71
C SER A 592 42.62 -43.40 -11.26
N ARG A 593 42.91 -44.65 -10.85
CA ARG A 593 41.95 -45.55 -10.19
C ARG A 593 41.89 -45.28 -8.65
N GLY A 594 42.56 -44.28 -8.16
CA GLY A 594 42.59 -43.93 -6.77
C GLY A 594 41.42 -43.03 -6.35
N SER A 595 41.51 -42.53 -5.14
CA SER A 595 40.56 -41.56 -4.60
C SER A 595 41.20 -40.19 -4.39
N ILE A 596 40.38 -39.15 -4.45
CA ILE A 596 40.74 -37.76 -4.17
C ILE A 596 40.31 -37.49 -2.74
N PRO A 597 41.25 -37.16 -1.82
CA PRO A 597 40.86 -36.66 -0.51
C PRO A 597 40.33 -35.22 -0.65
N VAL A 598 39.21 -34.96 0.01
CA VAL A 598 38.57 -33.65 0.14
C VAL A 598 38.27 -33.41 1.59
N VAL A 599 38.78 -32.34 2.14
CA VAL A 599 38.49 -31.89 3.49
C VAL A 599 37.31 -30.92 3.44
N ILE A 600 36.30 -31.13 4.28
CA ILE A 600 35.23 -30.18 4.53
C ILE A 600 35.60 -29.50 5.85
N LEU A 601 35.97 -28.22 5.77
CA LEU A 601 36.46 -27.45 6.92
C LEU A 601 35.29 -27.05 7.82
N SER A 602 35.46 -27.22 9.11
CA SER A 602 34.51 -26.71 10.11
C SER A 602 34.66 -25.21 10.26
N THR A 603 33.55 -24.53 10.42
CA THR A 603 33.47 -23.08 10.56
C THR A 603 32.52 -22.71 11.70
N ALA A 604 32.38 -21.42 12.00
CA ALA A 604 31.41 -20.95 13.00
C ALA A 604 29.94 -21.36 12.64
N ASN A 605 29.66 -21.59 11.33
CA ASN A 605 28.31 -21.87 10.83
C ASN A 605 28.10 -23.35 10.43
N LEU A 606 29.14 -24.13 10.39
CA LEU A 606 29.09 -25.56 10.01
C LEU A 606 30.14 -26.33 10.79
N ASP A 607 29.73 -27.16 11.72
CA ASP A 607 30.55 -28.24 12.27
C ASP A 607 30.51 -29.40 11.30
N ALA A 608 31.55 -29.53 10.48
CA ALA A 608 31.55 -30.52 9.40
C ALA A 608 31.56 -31.95 9.94
N SER A 609 32.27 -32.20 11.03
CA SER A 609 32.44 -33.53 11.62
C SER A 609 31.13 -34.09 12.19
N LEU A 610 30.35 -33.27 12.88
CA LEU A 610 29.13 -33.63 13.56
C LEU A 610 27.86 -33.41 12.72
N SER A 611 27.88 -32.41 11.82
CA SER A 611 26.66 -31.99 11.14
C SER A 611 26.48 -32.57 9.75
N VAL A 612 27.56 -32.97 9.06
CA VAL A 612 27.47 -33.47 7.67
C VAL A 612 26.95 -34.90 7.63
N GLN A 613 25.89 -35.12 6.87
CA GLN A 613 25.38 -36.45 6.56
C GLN A 613 26.19 -37.08 5.43
N ARG A 614 27.16 -37.91 5.77
CA ARG A 614 28.25 -38.41 4.91
C ARG A 614 27.78 -39.12 3.65
N ASP A 615 26.71 -39.91 3.75
CA ASP A 615 26.13 -40.72 2.65
C ASP A 615 25.42 -39.85 1.58
N THR A 616 25.17 -38.56 1.86
CA THR A 616 24.59 -37.62 0.90
C THR A 616 25.62 -36.89 0.07
N LEU A 617 26.91 -37.05 0.39
CA LEU A 617 27.98 -36.30 -0.27
C LEU A 617 28.18 -36.74 -1.71
N THR A 618 28.25 -35.77 -2.60
CA THR A 618 28.61 -35.91 -4.00
C THR A 618 29.74 -34.93 -4.32
N PHE A 619 30.66 -35.35 -5.20
CA PHE A 619 31.82 -34.51 -5.52
C PHE A 619 32.29 -34.77 -6.95
N GLY A 620 32.58 -33.69 -7.66
CA GLY A 620 33.12 -33.76 -9.01
C GLY A 620 33.04 -32.44 -9.75
N ARG A 621 32.88 -32.54 -11.07
CA ARG A 621 32.83 -31.40 -12.01
C ARG A 621 31.64 -30.50 -11.74
N ALA A 622 30.46 -31.08 -11.51
CA ALA A 622 29.19 -30.35 -11.26
C ALA A 622 28.74 -30.43 -9.78
N GLY A 623 29.37 -31.34 -9.00
CA GLY A 623 29.01 -31.63 -7.62
C GLY A 623 27.81 -32.58 -7.49
N ASP A 624 27.27 -33.11 -8.57
CA ASP A 624 26.18 -34.09 -8.57
C ASP A 624 26.67 -35.53 -8.77
N GLU A 625 27.98 -35.69 -8.94
CA GLU A 625 28.65 -36.95 -9.19
C GLU A 625 28.72 -37.82 -7.93
N ARG A 626 28.10 -38.99 -7.94
CA ARG A 626 28.11 -39.96 -6.87
C ARG A 626 29.45 -40.69 -6.79
N SER A 627 30.49 -39.96 -6.43
CA SER A 627 31.86 -40.43 -6.40
C SER A 627 32.40 -40.75 -5.03
N LEU A 628 31.60 -40.60 -3.96
CA LEU A 628 32.03 -40.91 -2.56
C LEU A 628 32.50 -42.35 -2.43
N ALA A 629 33.73 -42.50 -1.93
CA ALA A 629 34.30 -43.81 -1.56
C ALA A 629 34.10 -44.10 -0.07
N PHE A 630 34.61 -43.21 0.79
CA PHE A 630 34.47 -43.30 2.25
C PHE A 630 34.89 -41.97 2.89
N CYS A 631 34.55 -41.78 4.17
CA CYS A 631 35.11 -40.71 4.98
C CYS A 631 35.99 -41.30 6.09
N SER A 632 37.22 -40.79 6.24
CA SER A 632 38.29 -41.48 7.01
C SER A 632 38.56 -40.92 8.40
N GLY A 633 38.10 -39.74 8.74
CA GLY A 633 38.46 -39.23 10.06
C GLY A 633 38.02 -37.78 10.30
N GLU A 634 38.29 -37.36 11.51
CA GLU A 634 38.02 -36.06 12.03
C GLU A 634 39.36 -35.52 12.54
N GLU A 635 39.98 -34.58 11.80
CA GLU A 635 41.27 -34.01 12.14
C GLU A 635 41.18 -32.48 11.94
N ASP A 636 41.85 -31.70 12.75
CA ASP A 636 42.01 -30.28 12.52
C ASP A 636 43.10 -30.08 11.45
N VAL A 637 42.66 -29.95 10.18
CA VAL A 637 43.55 -29.86 9.02
C VAL A 637 44.12 -28.46 8.82
N ASN A 638 43.35 -27.45 9.22
CA ASN A 638 43.75 -26.04 9.03
C ASN A 638 44.35 -25.39 10.28
N GLY A 639 44.35 -26.06 11.45
CA GLY A 639 44.94 -25.59 12.69
C GLY A 639 44.11 -24.56 13.45
N ASP A 640 42.77 -24.58 13.24
CA ASP A 640 41.84 -23.63 13.90
C ASP A 640 41.14 -24.24 15.16
N GLU A 641 41.63 -25.38 15.64
CA GLU A 641 41.15 -26.13 16.81
C GLU A 641 39.74 -26.74 16.63
N ARG A 642 39.25 -26.83 15.39
CA ARG A 642 37.99 -27.47 15.07
C ARG A 642 38.21 -28.74 14.25
N PRO A 643 37.63 -29.87 14.64
CA PRO A 643 37.73 -31.09 13.84
C PRO A 643 37.05 -30.90 12.46
N ASP A 644 37.82 -31.15 11.42
CA ASP A 644 37.34 -31.15 10.03
C ASP A 644 36.94 -32.56 9.59
N LEU A 645 36.14 -32.67 8.50
CA LEU A 645 35.69 -33.94 7.96
C LEU A 645 36.46 -34.28 6.69
N ILE A 646 37.23 -35.37 6.72
CA ILE A 646 38.01 -35.83 5.57
C ILE A 646 37.21 -36.97 4.85
N CYS A 647 36.89 -36.73 3.58
CA CYS A 647 36.22 -37.73 2.74
C CYS A 647 37.02 -38.00 1.45
N HIS A 648 36.93 -39.21 0.95
CA HIS A 648 37.63 -39.67 -0.25
C HIS A 648 36.62 -39.97 -1.37
N PHE A 649 36.95 -39.52 -2.59
CA PHE A 649 36.05 -39.67 -3.75
C PHE A 649 36.75 -40.38 -4.88
N HIS A 650 36.12 -41.40 -5.48
CA HIS A 650 36.66 -42.16 -6.59
C HIS A 650 36.93 -41.25 -7.80
N THR A 651 38.19 -41.11 -8.21
CA THR A 651 38.59 -40.18 -9.25
C THR A 651 37.84 -40.41 -10.56
N GLU A 652 37.66 -41.67 -10.95
CA GLU A 652 37.00 -42.06 -12.20
C GLU A 652 35.50 -41.73 -12.23
N LEU A 653 34.87 -41.50 -11.09
CA LEU A 653 33.46 -41.19 -10.97
C LEU A 653 33.19 -39.67 -10.83
N THR A 654 34.20 -38.84 -10.76
CA THR A 654 34.06 -37.37 -10.55
C THR A 654 33.68 -36.59 -11.81
N GLY A 655 33.70 -37.20 -12.98
CA GLY A 655 33.30 -36.58 -14.24
C GLY A 655 34.21 -35.47 -14.75
N PHE A 656 35.40 -35.22 -14.14
CA PHE A 656 36.33 -34.18 -14.59
C PHE A 656 36.80 -34.37 -16.00
N GLN A 657 36.98 -33.26 -16.69
CA GLN A 657 37.50 -33.18 -18.07
C GLN A 657 38.72 -32.27 -18.14
N THR A 658 39.53 -32.46 -19.21
CA THR A 658 40.67 -31.57 -19.45
C THR A 658 40.20 -30.13 -19.63
N GLY A 659 40.75 -29.21 -18.82
CA GLY A 659 40.38 -27.80 -18.84
C GLY A 659 39.46 -27.37 -17.68
N ASP A 660 38.95 -28.31 -16.89
CA ASP A 660 38.21 -27.95 -15.66
C ASP A 660 39.16 -27.31 -14.64
N VAL A 661 38.71 -26.23 -14.01
CA VAL A 661 39.48 -25.42 -13.05
C VAL A 661 38.89 -25.39 -11.64
N GLU A 662 37.70 -25.95 -11.47
CA GLU A 662 36.96 -25.96 -10.23
C GLU A 662 36.41 -27.37 -9.98
N ALA A 663 36.37 -27.75 -8.72
CA ALA A 663 35.70 -28.94 -8.21
C ALA A 663 34.59 -28.51 -7.27
N VAL A 664 33.43 -29.16 -7.36
CA VAL A 664 32.25 -28.84 -6.56
C VAL A 664 31.88 -30.04 -5.69
N LEU A 665 31.63 -29.77 -4.40
CA LEU A 665 31.06 -30.72 -3.44
C LEU A 665 29.65 -30.28 -3.07
N LYS A 666 28.70 -31.21 -3.04
CA LYS A 666 27.35 -31.00 -2.53
C LYS A 666 26.99 -32.10 -1.53
N GLY A 667 26.02 -31.82 -0.68
CA GLY A 667 25.53 -32.78 0.28
C GLY A 667 24.44 -32.17 1.19
N ARG A 668 24.20 -32.85 2.31
CA ARG A 668 23.24 -32.38 3.31
C ARG A 668 23.82 -32.52 4.72
N THR A 669 23.26 -31.74 5.63
CA THR A 669 23.48 -31.94 7.06
C THR A 669 22.51 -33.02 7.60
N ILE A 670 22.77 -33.52 8.80
CA ILE A 670 21.86 -34.42 9.54
C ILE A 670 20.48 -33.77 9.79
N GLN A 671 20.40 -32.43 9.73
CA GLN A 671 19.14 -31.68 9.77
C GLN A 671 18.53 -31.45 8.38
N ASN A 672 19.04 -32.13 7.36
CA ASN A 672 18.62 -32.04 5.97
C ASN A 672 18.77 -30.66 5.31
N LEU A 673 19.66 -29.80 5.82
CA LEU A 673 20.04 -28.55 5.16
C LEU A 673 21.02 -28.85 4.02
N LYS A 674 20.86 -28.17 2.88
CA LYS A 674 21.78 -28.30 1.72
C LYS A 674 23.12 -27.64 2.06
N ILE A 675 24.21 -28.32 1.71
CA ILE A 675 25.58 -27.77 1.74
C ILE A 675 26.19 -27.79 0.36
N GLN A 676 26.99 -26.79 0.04
CA GLN A 676 27.76 -26.73 -1.19
C GLN A 676 29.09 -26.03 -0.93
N GLY A 677 30.16 -26.57 -1.51
CA GLY A 677 31.50 -25.94 -1.50
C GLY A 677 32.19 -26.13 -2.83
N SER A 678 33.15 -25.26 -3.13
CA SER A 678 34.02 -25.44 -4.30
C SER A 678 35.48 -25.13 -3.97
N ASP A 679 36.38 -25.71 -4.76
CA ASP A 679 37.83 -25.48 -4.65
C ASP A 679 38.48 -25.53 -6.04
N ARG A 680 39.64 -24.88 -6.18
CA ARG A 680 40.38 -24.80 -7.42
C ARG A 680 41.15 -26.05 -7.71
N VAL A 681 41.02 -26.58 -8.94
CA VAL A 681 41.69 -27.78 -9.38
C VAL A 681 42.46 -27.55 -10.69
N ARG A 682 43.45 -28.42 -10.93
CA ARG A 682 44.17 -28.48 -12.17
C ARG A 682 44.16 -29.92 -12.71
N ILE A 683 43.49 -30.11 -13.82
CA ILE A 683 43.32 -31.43 -14.40
C ILE A 683 44.57 -31.85 -15.17
N LEU A 684 45.10 -33.03 -14.85
CA LEU A 684 46.25 -33.66 -15.51
C LEU A 684 45.75 -34.79 -16.40
N SER A 685 46.08 -34.73 -17.67
CA SER A 685 45.58 -35.66 -18.71
C SER A 685 46.52 -36.85 -18.96
N ARG A 686 47.67 -36.96 -18.26
CA ARG A 686 48.61 -38.07 -18.40
C ARG A 686 48.36 -39.17 -17.41
#